data_9ff6c50decb82b8854540bb87a1eed09
#
_entry.id   9ff6c50decb82b8854540bb87a1eed09
#
_cell.length_a   1.000
_cell.length_b   1.000
_cell.length_c   1.000
_cell.angle_alpha   90.00
_cell.angle_beta   90.00
_cell.angle_gamma   90.00
#
_symmetry.space_group_name_H-M   'P 1'
#
loop_
_entity.id
_entity.type
_entity.pdbx_description
1 polymer ?
#
loop_
_entity_poly.entity_id
_entity_poly.type
_entity_poly.pdbx_seq_one_letter_code
_entity_poly.pdbx_strand_id
1 'polypeptide(L)'
;MKLLFNLEYQTNFGEQLVINLQNDNGKADSHPMQTLDGLHWTGEVAMAGQAGTYIDYFYSVCKGDKAVRHEWLVEPHRLELAATDAQRYVVYDHWIDMPEDSYLYSSAITDCVMSRPRQLSPGTEFQRTVRLKVRAPQLRQNQRLAVVGAPVYLGSWDPAKALAMTEHESHEWVVSLDADRLPGHFEFKFIIKDDRDGDGSEDNIWENADNRFIELPNVGVQKGDVLVYELPQAFFSIYPWKGAGTVIPVFSLRSEGSFGVGDFGDLKMMVDWCAKTDQRILQVLPINDTTITHTWQDSYPYNSISIYALHPQYCDLRQLPPLKDEGRREHYEALRLELNQLPQIDYERVNEAKMAYLHEVFEQEWNALKRRKAFKDFFDKNQQWLEPYAQFCVNRDQYGTADFRQWPAESKASSLKSQTSNLKSFWYFVQYQLDAQMRAAHEHARQQHVILKGDIPIGISRDGVEAWVEPRYFNLNGQAGAPPDAFSADGQNWGFPTYNWDEMLADGCQWWVRRFRKMAEYFDAYRIDHVLGFFRIWEIPMPEKSGLKGQFAPALGLSREEIDSYGVHDHMELFLTDHKRDDRFHPRIAVQFTDDYKQLDDQTKDAFNRLYNDYFYRRNNQFWYQEAMKKLPRLTGATRMLCCAEDLGMVPDCVPWVMNELRILSLEIQSMPKDPAVRFGHLSRNPYRSVCTISTHDMATLRQWWDEDEERTQAYYNTMLYRTGTAPHPLPGWLAKDIVSRHLTSPSMLCLLSLQDWLSISEKLRLPDQNAERINIPANPRHYWRYRMHLTIEQLLQADDFNAELQDLIASSGRK
;
A
#
# COMPACT_ATOMS: atom_id res chain seq x y z
N MET A 1 -35.85 -16.76 10.08
CA MET A 1 -35.44 -16.07 11.31
C MET A 1 -35.71 -14.58 11.17
N LYS A 2 -35.73 -13.85 12.28
CA LYS A 2 -36.08 -12.46 12.34
C LYS A 2 -34.88 -11.68 12.92
N LEU A 3 -34.41 -10.65 12.24
CA LEU A 3 -33.36 -9.74 12.67
C LEU A 3 -34.00 -8.39 13.03
N LEU A 4 -33.74 -7.89 14.23
CA LEU A 4 -34.18 -6.59 14.70
C LEU A 4 -32.93 -5.74 14.99
N PHE A 5 -32.75 -4.69 14.22
CA PHE A 5 -31.61 -3.78 14.36
C PHE A 5 -32.02 -2.54 15.11
N ASN A 6 -31.21 -2.11 16.07
CA ASN A 6 -31.35 -0.88 16.83
C ASN A 6 -30.05 -0.08 16.70
N LEU A 7 -30.17 1.19 16.33
CA LEU A 7 -29.04 2.10 16.18
C LEU A 7 -29.39 3.49 16.71
N GLU A 8 -28.54 4.04 17.55
CA GLU A 8 -28.62 5.43 17.97
C GLU A 8 -27.73 6.29 17.06
N TYR A 9 -28.35 7.14 16.26
CA TYR A 9 -27.67 8.01 15.31
C TYR A 9 -28.50 9.24 14.93
N GLN A 10 -27.97 10.45 15.19
CA GLN A 10 -28.67 11.68 14.89
C GLN A 10 -28.67 11.98 13.38
N THR A 11 -29.86 12.11 12.81
CA THR A 11 -30.06 12.51 11.41
C THR A 11 -30.71 13.87 11.31
N ASN A 12 -30.61 14.48 10.12
CA ASN A 12 -31.33 15.73 9.82
C ASN A 12 -32.72 15.43 9.27
N PHE A 13 -33.60 16.42 9.34
CA PHE A 13 -34.98 16.32 8.80
C PHE A 13 -34.93 15.97 7.29
N GLY A 14 -35.66 14.93 6.91
CA GLY A 14 -35.71 14.44 5.53
C GLY A 14 -34.60 13.44 5.16
N GLU A 15 -33.74 13.07 6.11
CA GLU A 15 -32.82 11.96 5.99
C GLU A 15 -33.40 10.67 6.57
N GLN A 16 -32.97 9.53 6.03
CA GLN A 16 -33.39 8.20 6.46
C GLN A 16 -32.18 7.29 6.61
N LEU A 17 -32.14 6.50 7.69
CA LEU A 17 -31.18 5.42 7.82
C LEU A 17 -31.64 4.18 7.06
N VAL A 18 -30.67 3.51 6.45
CA VAL A 18 -30.86 2.29 5.67
C VAL A 18 -29.83 1.26 6.09
N ILE A 19 -30.29 0.04 6.38
CA ILE A 19 -29.43 -1.14 6.58
C ILE A 19 -29.13 -1.74 5.21
N ASN A 20 -27.88 -2.00 4.90
CA ASN A 20 -27.45 -2.60 3.66
C ASN A 20 -26.82 -3.97 3.96
N LEU A 21 -27.54 -5.04 3.67
CA LEU A 21 -27.03 -6.41 3.81
C LEU A 21 -26.18 -6.77 2.60
N GLN A 22 -24.96 -7.21 2.82
CA GLN A 22 -24.03 -7.59 1.74
C GLN A 22 -24.32 -9.04 1.30
N ASN A 23 -24.52 -9.22 0.01
CA ASN A 23 -24.68 -10.52 -0.62
C ASN A 23 -23.35 -11.04 -1.20
N ASP A 24 -23.19 -12.35 -1.34
CA ASP A 24 -22.01 -13.00 -1.93
C ASP A 24 -21.60 -12.44 -3.31
N ASN A 25 -22.51 -11.81 -4.02
CA ASN A 25 -22.32 -11.19 -5.33
C ASN A 25 -21.85 -9.72 -5.26
N GLY A 26 -21.57 -9.18 -4.07
CA GLY A 26 -21.15 -7.80 -3.85
C GLY A 26 -22.24 -6.75 -4.07
N LYS A 27 -23.52 -7.16 -4.18
CA LYS A 27 -24.67 -6.25 -4.15
C LYS A 27 -25.24 -6.20 -2.74
N ALA A 28 -25.59 -4.99 -2.30
CA ALA A 28 -26.28 -4.80 -1.04
C ALA A 28 -27.80 -4.88 -1.25
N ASP A 29 -28.49 -5.59 -0.34
CA ASP A 29 -29.94 -5.54 -0.20
C ASP A 29 -30.27 -4.50 0.87
N SER A 30 -30.99 -3.45 0.49
CA SER A 30 -31.17 -2.24 1.31
C SER A 30 -32.55 -2.21 1.96
N HIS A 31 -32.59 -2.04 3.29
CA HIS A 31 -33.80 -2.03 4.09
C HIS A 31 -33.89 -0.70 4.87
N PRO A 32 -34.96 0.11 4.66
CA PRO A 32 -35.12 1.36 5.37
C PRO A 32 -35.48 1.12 6.84
N MET A 33 -34.87 1.91 7.74
CA MET A 33 -35.16 1.92 9.17
C MET A 33 -36.28 2.93 9.51
N GLN A 34 -36.85 2.81 10.72
CA GLN A 34 -37.90 3.67 11.23
C GLN A 34 -37.40 4.42 12.47
N THR A 35 -37.89 5.64 12.65
CA THR A 35 -37.59 6.46 13.82
C THR A 35 -38.82 7.31 14.18
N LEU A 36 -38.94 7.73 15.46
CA LEU A 36 -39.95 8.70 15.93
C LEU A 36 -39.30 10.04 16.27
N ASP A 37 -38.00 10.06 16.54
CA ASP A 37 -37.30 11.25 17.09
C ASP A 37 -36.08 11.67 16.23
N GLY A 38 -35.73 10.90 15.20
CA GLY A 38 -34.54 11.14 14.36
C GLY A 38 -33.21 10.73 15.01
N LEU A 39 -33.25 10.15 16.23
CA LEU A 39 -32.08 9.68 16.96
C LEU A 39 -32.07 8.15 17.11
N HIS A 40 -33.18 7.58 17.60
CA HIS A 40 -33.33 6.14 17.81
C HIS A 40 -33.95 5.48 16.59
N TRP A 41 -33.21 4.63 15.93
CA TRP A 41 -33.61 3.96 14.70
C TRP A 41 -33.79 2.46 14.90
N THR A 42 -34.88 1.94 14.35
CA THR A 42 -35.17 0.50 14.38
C THR A 42 -35.43 -0.03 12.98
N GLY A 43 -34.94 -1.22 12.71
CA GLY A 43 -35.17 -1.92 11.44
C GLY A 43 -35.45 -3.39 11.65
N GLU A 44 -36.33 -3.96 10.84
CA GLU A 44 -36.68 -5.38 10.88
C GLU A 44 -36.42 -6.03 9.53
N VAL A 45 -35.68 -7.13 9.53
CA VAL A 45 -35.40 -7.92 8.33
C VAL A 45 -35.74 -9.37 8.60
N ALA A 46 -36.59 -9.96 7.74
CA ALA A 46 -36.90 -11.37 7.76
C ALA A 46 -36.07 -12.10 6.69
N MET A 47 -35.30 -13.09 7.06
CA MET A 47 -34.51 -13.86 6.11
C MET A 47 -34.50 -15.36 6.40
N ALA A 48 -34.22 -16.14 5.32
CA ALA A 48 -33.91 -17.55 5.44
C ALA A 48 -32.40 -17.63 5.75
N GLY A 49 -32.03 -17.74 7.02
CA GLY A 49 -30.63 -17.91 7.40
C GLY A 49 -30.27 -19.36 7.58
N GLN A 50 -29.08 -19.72 7.25
CA GLN A 50 -28.48 -21.02 7.52
C GLN A 50 -27.65 -20.90 8.80
N ALA A 51 -27.89 -21.76 9.77
CA ALA A 51 -27.15 -21.85 11.01
C ALA A 51 -25.64 -22.01 10.74
N GLY A 52 -24.79 -21.28 11.49
CA GLY A 52 -23.34 -21.31 11.33
C GLY A 52 -22.81 -20.47 10.17
N THR A 53 -23.63 -19.58 9.60
CA THR A 53 -23.19 -18.55 8.63
C THR A 53 -23.14 -17.16 9.27
N TYR A 54 -22.56 -16.19 8.57
CA TYR A 54 -22.57 -14.79 8.99
C TYR A 54 -23.12 -13.89 7.90
N ILE A 55 -23.54 -12.70 8.33
CA ILE A 55 -24.09 -11.65 7.49
C ILE A 55 -23.25 -10.41 7.71
N ASP A 56 -22.64 -9.91 6.64
CA ASP A 56 -21.98 -8.61 6.65
C ASP A 56 -22.99 -7.54 6.26
N TYR A 57 -22.99 -6.41 6.98
CA TYR A 57 -23.89 -5.30 6.73
C TYR A 57 -23.29 -3.97 7.18
N PHE A 58 -23.84 -2.88 6.69
CA PHE A 58 -23.47 -1.52 7.07
C PHE A 58 -24.66 -0.59 7.01
N TYR A 59 -24.55 0.56 7.69
CA TYR A 59 -25.57 1.58 7.67
C TYR A 59 -25.22 2.71 6.70
N SER A 60 -26.23 3.30 6.08
CA SER A 60 -26.10 4.50 5.27
C SER A 60 -27.23 5.49 5.56
N VAL A 61 -26.90 6.79 5.46
CA VAL A 61 -27.86 7.88 5.49
C VAL A 61 -28.26 8.21 4.08
N CYS A 62 -29.54 8.15 3.77
CA CYS A 62 -30.08 8.44 2.45
C CYS A 62 -30.98 9.70 2.49
N LYS A 63 -30.95 10.47 1.42
CA LYS A 63 -31.89 11.56 1.15
C LYS A 63 -32.60 11.27 -0.17
N GLY A 64 -33.85 10.81 -0.07
CA GLY A 64 -34.53 10.13 -1.16
C GLY A 64 -33.79 8.85 -1.52
N ASP A 65 -33.62 8.57 -2.82
CA ASP A 65 -32.93 7.36 -3.29
C ASP A 65 -31.39 7.47 -3.31
N LYS A 66 -30.82 8.59 -2.83
CA LYS A 66 -29.38 8.83 -2.87
C LYS A 66 -28.78 8.71 -1.46
N ALA A 67 -27.81 7.79 -1.33
CA ALA A 67 -26.95 7.75 -0.16
C ALA A 67 -26.06 9.01 -0.11
N VAL A 68 -26.15 9.75 1.01
CA VAL A 68 -25.38 10.98 1.27
C VAL A 68 -24.22 10.74 2.22
N ARG A 69 -24.30 9.70 3.03
CA ARG A 69 -23.26 9.27 3.98
C ARG A 69 -23.38 7.76 4.21
N HIS A 70 -22.27 7.09 4.46
CA HIS A 70 -22.20 5.70 4.88
C HIS A 70 -21.12 5.52 5.93
N GLU A 71 -21.19 4.43 6.66
CA GLU A 71 -20.15 4.00 7.58
C GLU A 71 -18.81 3.71 6.90
N TRP A 72 -17.80 3.41 7.69
CA TRP A 72 -16.51 2.94 7.19
C TRP A 72 -16.63 1.51 6.65
N LEU A 73 -16.54 1.36 5.30
CA LEU A 73 -16.84 0.11 4.61
C LEU A 73 -15.69 -0.91 4.59
N VAL A 74 -14.51 -0.54 5.10
CA VAL A 74 -13.35 -1.46 5.12
C VAL A 74 -13.57 -2.59 6.12
N GLU A 75 -14.22 -2.28 7.25
CA GLU A 75 -14.58 -3.25 8.29
C GLU A 75 -16.08 -3.09 8.61
N PRO A 76 -16.98 -3.74 7.85
CA PRO A 76 -18.42 -3.67 8.07
C PRO A 76 -18.81 -4.38 9.37
N HIS A 77 -20.06 -4.20 9.79
CA HIS A 77 -20.65 -5.03 10.83
C HIS A 77 -20.75 -6.47 10.34
N ARG A 78 -20.57 -7.43 11.26
CA ARG A 78 -20.73 -8.85 11.00
C ARG A 78 -21.60 -9.50 12.09
N LEU A 79 -22.71 -10.09 11.68
CA LEU A 79 -23.56 -10.88 12.55
C LEU A 79 -23.39 -12.37 12.29
N GLU A 80 -22.87 -13.10 13.27
CA GLU A 80 -22.81 -14.54 13.22
C GLU A 80 -24.15 -15.16 13.63
N LEU A 81 -24.66 -16.01 12.76
CA LEU A 81 -25.88 -16.77 13.00
C LEU A 81 -25.52 -18.08 13.72
N ALA A 82 -26.08 -18.27 14.88
CA ALA A 82 -25.82 -19.43 15.70
C ALA A 82 -26.17 -20.76 15.01
N ALA A 83 -25.50 -21.83 15.45
CA ALA A 83 -25.69 -23.18 14.88
C ALA A 83 -27.01 -23.84 15.29
N THR A 84 -27.83 -23.17 16.07
CA THR A 84 -29.10 -23.72 16.61
C THR A 84 -30.33 -22.88 16.15
N ASP A 85 -31.52 -23.34 16.49
CA ASP A 85 -32.82 -22.76 16.07
C ASP A 85 -33.14 -21.39 16.70
N ALA A 86 -32.14 -20.46 16.81
CA ALA A 86 -32.44 -19.09 17.24
C ALA A 86 -33.43 -18.46 16.29
N GLN A 87 -34.59 -18.10 16.81
CA GLN A 87 -35.70 -17.59 16.01
C GLN A 87 -35.60 -16.08 15.77
N ARG A 88 -34.90 -15.34 16.69
CA ARG A 88 -34.82 -13.91 16.66
C ARG A 88 -33.47 -13.39 17.19
N TYR A 89 -32.87 -12.49 16.44
CA TYR A 89 -31.71 -11.71 16.86
C TYR A 89 -32.14 -10.26 17.08
N VAL A 90 -31.79 -9.70 18.23
CA VAL A 90 -32.00 -8.29 18.55
C VAL A 90 -30.63 -7.65 18.67
N VAL A 91 -30.28 -6.84 17.69
CA VAL A 91 -28.95 -6.25 17.54
C VAL A 91 -28.98 -4.80 17.99
N TYR A 92 -28.04 -4.42 18.83
CA TYR A 92 -27.79 -3.07 19.31
C TYR A 92 -26.41 -2.65 18.79
N ASP A 93 -26.42 -1.83 17.75
CA ASP A 93 -25.22 -1.36 17.06
C ASP A 93 -24.90 0.09 17.40
N HIS A 94 -23.72 0.49 17.04
CA HIS A 94 -23.30 1.89 16.98
C HIS A 94 -22.79 2.21 15.59
N TRP A 95 -22.84 3.48 15.18
CA TRP A 95 -22.29 3.93 13.90
C TRP A 95 -20.77 3.82 13.89
N ILE A 96 -20.20 3.22 12.84
CA ILE A 96 -18.75 3.01 12.68
C ILE A 96 -18.18 4.04 11.71
N ASP A 97 -17.53 5.07 12.25
CA ASP A 97 -16.63 5.93 11.48
C ASP A 97 -15.21 5.32 11.43
N MET A 98 -14.39 5.76 10.48
CA MET A 98 -12.99 5.32 10.39
C MET A 98 -12.23 5.72 11.67
N PRO A 99 -11.72 4.78 12.46
CA PRO A 99 -11.06 5.08 13.72
C PRO A 99 -9.67 5.73 13.50
N GLU A 100 -9.17 6.42 14.54
CA GLU A 100 -7.83 7.02 14.53
C GLU A 100 -6.73 6.01 14.27
N ASP A 101 -6.90 4.78 14.73
CA ASP A 101 -5.98 3.67 14.60
C ASP A 101 -6.40 2.68 13.50
N SER A 102 -7.12 3.18 12.45
CA SER A 102 -7.61 2.36 11.33
C SER A 102 -6.51 1.55 10.63
N TYR A 103 -5.25 1.98 10.68
CA TYR A 103 -4.10 1.23 10.19
C TYR A 103 -3.93 -0.13 10.87
N LEU A 104 -4.42 -0.32 12.10
CA LEU A 104 -4.39 -1.60 12.81
C LEU A 104 -5.36 -2.64 12.22
N TYR A 105 -6.33 -2.20 11.42
CA TYR A 105 -7.25 -3.07 10.68
C TYR A 105 -6.73 -3.46 9.29
N SER A 106 -5.57 -2.97 8.90
CA SER A 106 -4.95 -3.36 7.63
C SER A 106 -4.55 -4.84 7.63
N SER A 107 -4.55 -5.47 6.45
CA SER A 107 -4.11 -6.87 6.29
C SER A 107 -2.65 -7.07 6.72
N ALA A 108 -1.82 -6.03 6.64
CA ALA A 108 -0.46 -6.03 7.18
C ALA A 108 -0.42 -6.35 8.68
N ILE A 109 -1.38 -5.85 9.44
CA ILE A 109 -1.47 -6.09 10.88
C ILE A 109 -2.30 -7.35 11.13
N THR A 110 -3.53 -7.41 10.65
CA THR A 110 -4.50 -8.47 10.99
C THR A 110 -4.15 -9.84 10.43
N ASP A 111 -3.67 -9.88 9.16
CA ASP A 111 -3.47 -11.12 8.44
C ASP A 111 -1.99 -11.55 8.44
N CYS A 112 -1.08 -10.66 8.89
CA CYS A 112 0.36 -10.92 8.92
C CYS A 112 0.94 -10.83 10.34
N VAL A 113 1.32 -9.64 10.84
CA VAL A 113 2.11 -9.52 12.08
C VAL A 113 1.34 -9.84 13.35
N MET A 114 0.02 -9.65 13.38
CA MET A 114 -0.86 -9.97 14.51
C MET A 114 -1.79 -11.16 14.21
N SER A 115 -1.53 -11.88 13.12
CA SER A 115 -2.32 -13.06 12.76
C SER A 115 -2.32 -14.09 13.89
N ARG A 116 -3.52 -14.57 14.26
CA ARG A 116 -3.74 -15.62 15.27
C ARG A 116 -4.56 -16.76 14.67
N PRO A 117 -4.41 -17.98 15.19
CA PRO A 117 -5.35 -19.05 14.86
C PRO A 117 -6.76 -18.65 15.29
N ARG A 118 -7.66 -18.48 14.36
CA ARG A 118 -9.06 -18.16 14.63
C ARG A 118 -9.79 -19.41 15.07
N GLN A 119 -10.53 -19.33 16.17
CA GLN A 119 -11.46 -20.38 16.55
C GLN A 119 -12.86 -19.94 16.10
N LEU A 120 -13.33 -20.52 15.02
CA LEU A 120 -14.74 -20.47 14.64
C LEU A 120 -15.53 -21.33 15.63
N SER A 121 -15.66 -20.87 16.85
CA SER A 121 -16.54 -21.53 17.82
C SER A 121 -17.84 -20.74 17.85
N PRO A 122 -18.95 -21.33 17.41
CA PRO A 122 -20.24 -20.71 17.67
C PRO A 122 -20.36 -20.51 19.17
N GLY A 123 -20.63 -19.28 19.58
CA GLY A 123 -20.78 -18.96 20.99
C GLY A 123 -21.80 -19.91 21.63
N THR A 124 -21.55 -20.28 22.87
CA THR A 124 -22.52 -21.07 23.65
C THR A 124 -23.85 -20.32 23.70
N GLU A 125 -24.94 -21.00 23.33
CA GLU A 125 -26.26 -20.45 23.41
C GLU A 125 -26.96 -20.91 24.67
N PHE A 126 -27.59 -19.95 25.33
CA PHE A 126 -28.42 -20.16 26.51
C PHE A 126 -29.91 -20.06 26.13
N GLN A 127 -30.79 -20.28 27.08
CA GLN A 127 -32.21 -20.09 26.84
C GLN A 127 -32.56 -18.66 26.45
N ARG A 128 -31.80 -17.68 27.00
CA ARG A 128 -31.77 -16.29 26.61
C ARG A 128 -30.31 -15.88 26.59
N THR A 129 -29.80 -15.53 25.44
CA THR A 129 -28.39 -15.20 25.26
C THR A 129 -28.16 -13.71 25.16
N VAL A 130 -27.19 -13.19 25.91
CA VAL A 130 -26.58 -11.87 25.69
C VAL A 130 -25.21 -12.09 25.09
N ARG A 131 -24.99 -11.58 23.88
CA ARG A 131 -23.72 -11.64 23.19
C ARG A 131 -23.08 -10.26 23.21
N LEU A 132 -21.91 -10.15 23.87
CA LEU A 132 -21.09 -8.94 23.82
C LEU A 132 -20.07 -9.11 22.69
N LYS A 133 -19.96 -8.08 21.89
CA LYS A 133 -19.06 -8.02 20.75
C LYS A 133 -18.29 -6.70 20.80
N VAL A 134 -16.97 -6.73 20.67
CA VAL A 134 -16.11 -5.56 20.77
C VAL A 134 -14.87 -5.72 19.88
N ARG A 135 -14.42 -4.62 19.28
CA ARG A 135 -13.15 -4.56 18.56
C ARG A 135 -12.04 -4.11 19.50
N ALA A 136 -10.91 -4.82 19.44
CA ALA A 136 -9.72 -4.54 20.25
C ALA A 136 -8.44 -4.72 19.42
N PRO A 137 -8.15 -3.80 18.46
CA PRO A 137 -7.07 -3.97 17.47
C PRO A 137 -5.67 -3.81 18.05
N GLN A 138 -5.51 -3.31 19.28
CA GLN A 138 -4.21 -3.11 19.92
C GLN A 138 -3.58 -4.40 20.46
N LEU A 139 -4.37 -5.49 20.60
CA LEU A 139 -3.89 -6.73 21.19
C LEU A 139 -2.82 -7.40 20.34
N ARG A 140 -1.74 -7.84 20.99
CA ARG A 140 -0.64 -8.59 20.38
C ARG A 140 -0.96 -10.08 20.31
N GLN A 141 -0.19 -10.87 19.55
CA GLN A 141 -0.43 -12.30 19.31
C GLN A 141 -0.62 -13.15 20.57
N ASN A 142 0.17 -12.89 21.62
CA ASN A 142 0.13 -13.61 22.90
C ASN A 142 -0.90 -13.07 23.89
N GLN A 143 -1.67 -12.05 23.53
CA GLN A 143 -2.66 -11.41 24.39
C GLN A 143 -4.07 -11.91 24.08
N ARG A 144 -4.90 -11.98 25.09
CA ARG A 144 -6.31 -12.38 25.02
C ARG A 144 -7.19 -11.34 25.69
N LEU A 145 -8.41 -11.17 25.19
CA LEU A 145 -9.40 -10.31 25.80
C LEU A 145 -10.30 -11.09 26.75
N ALA A 146 -10.64 -10.49 27.88
CA ALA A 146 -11.61 -11.02 28.83
C ALA A 146 -12.54 -9.89 29.32
N VAL A 147 -13.75 -10.25 29.75
CA VAL A 147 -14.71 -9.36 30.37
C VAL A 147 -14.81 -9.61 31.87
N VAL A 148 -14.79 -8.53 32.65
CA VAL A 148 -14.96 -8.54 34.11
C VAL A 148 -15.93 -7.44 34.53
N GLY A 149 -16.77 -7.69 35.51
CA GLY A 149 -17.78 -6.71 35.92
C GLY A 149 -18.35 -6.91 37.30
N ALA A 150 -19.30 -6.05 37.66
CA ALA A 150 -19.96 -6.04 38.95
C ALA A 150 -20.73 -7.32 39.28
N PRO A 151 -21.47 -7.94 38.34
CA PRO A 151 -22.18 -9.22 38.65
C PRO A 151 -21.22 -10.32 39.09
N VAL A 152 -21.68 -11.16 40.00
CA VAL A 152 -20.92 -12.38 40.41
C VAL A 152 -20.58 -13.23 39.21
N TYR A 153 -21.47 -13.32 38.22
CA TYR A 153 -21.27 -14.04 36.96
C TYR A 153 -20.11 -13.48 36.15
N LEU A 154 -19.84 -12.18 36.24
CA LEU A 154 -18.70 -11.49 35.58
C LEU A 154 -17.51 -11.31 36.53
N GLY A 155 -17.43 -12.08 37.61
CA GLY A 155 -16.27 -12.12 38.50
C GLY A 155 -16.24 -11.09 39.62
N SER A 156 -17.24 -10.21 39.77
CA SER A 156 -17.26 -9.16 40.83
C SER A 156 -15.98 -8.31 40.83
N TRP A 157 -15.54 -7.86 39.69
CA TRP A 157 -14.30 -7.09 39.47
C TRP A 157 -12.99 -7.82 39.80
N ASP A 158 -13.02 -9.15 40.04
CA ASP A 158 -11.81 -9.95 40.22
C ASP A 158 -11.26 -10.43 38.86
N PRO A 159 -10.09 -9.93 38.40
CA PRO A 159 -9.50 -10.33 37.10
C PRO A 159 -9.27 -11.84 36.99
N ALA A 160 -9.00 -12.54 38.12
CA ALA A 160 -8.82 -13.99 38.10
C ALA A 160 -10.10 -14.75 37.73
N LYS A 161 -11.26 -14.10 37.86
CA LYS A 161 -12.59 -14.68 37.52
C LYS A 161 -13.19 -14.08 36.25
N ALA A 162 -12.42 -13.25 35.52
CA ALA A 162 -12.88 -12.68 34.27
C ALA A 162 -13.20 -13.77 33.26
N LEU A 163 -14.28 -13.56 32.47
CA LEU A 163 -14.68 -14.49 31.43
C LEU A 163 -13.87 -14.25 30.16
N ALA A 164 -13.18 -15.27 29.68
CA ALA A 164 -12.43 -15.19 28.43
C ALA A 164 -13.36 -14.94 27.24
N MET A 165 -12.93 -14.09 26.33
CA MET A 165 -13.60 -13.86 25.05
C MET A 165 -12.91 -14.66 23.93
N THR A 166 -13.63 -14.89 22.85
CA THR A 166 -13.13 -15.58 21.67
C THR A 166 -12.98 -14.59 20.53
N GLU A 167 -11.83 -14.61 19.84
CA GLU A 167 -11.63 -13.82 18.63
C GLU A 167 -12.26 -14.55 17.43
N HIS A 168 -13.31 -13.97 16.85
CA HIS A 168 -14.02 -14.51 15.70
C HIS A 168 -13.41 -14.05 14.38
N GLU A 169 -13.32 -12.75 14.23
CA GLU A 169 -12.61 -12.09 13.14
C GLU A 169 -11.39 -11.37 13.70
N SER A 170 -10.50 -10.92 12.83
CA SER A 170 -9.34 -10.16 13.27
C SER A 170 -9.77 -8.97 14.12
N HIS A 171 -9.29 -8.97 15.37
CA HIS A 171 -9.57 -7.94 16.37
C HIS A 171 -11.01 -7.84 16.87
N GLU A 172 -11.95 -8.68 16.39
CA GLU A 172 -13.31 -8.73 16.87
C GLU A 172 -13.46 -9.86 17.89
N TRP A 173 -13.76 -9.48 19.12
CA TRP A 173 -13.88 -10.38 20.25
C TRP A 173 -15.33 -10.55 20.71
N VAL A 174 -15.74 -11.76 20.95
CA VAL A 174 -17.12 -12.11 21.28
C VAL A 174 -17.16 -12.99 22.52
N VAL A 175 -18.18 -12.78 23.35
CA VAL A 175 -18.56 -13.67 24.43
C VAL A 175 -20.07 -13.78 24.51
N SER A 176 -20.59 -14.99 24.71
CA SER A 176 -22.01 -15.26 24.97
C SER A 176 -22.22 -15.47 26.45
N LEU A 177 -23.19 -14.76 27.01
CA LEU A 177 -23.54 -14.73 28.41
C LEU A 177 -24.99 -15.26 28.61
N ASP A 178 -25.23 -15.94 29.70
CA ASP A 178 -26.56 -16.36 30.12
C ASP A 178 -27.33 -15.14 30.71
N ALA A 179 -28.33 -14.65 29.99
CA ALA A 179 -29.15 -13.51 30.44
C ALA A 179 -29.86 -13.75 31.75
N ASP A 180 -30.19 -15.03 32.09
CA ASP A 180 -30.87 -15.38 33.34
C ASP A 180 -29.97 -15.24 34.58
N ARG A 181 -28.64 -15.13 34.38
CA ARG A 181 -27.64 -14.91 35.43
C ARG A 181 -27.19 -13.47 35.57
N LEU A 182 -27.68 -12.56 34.71
CA LEU A 182 -27.35 -11.14 34.70
C LEU A 182 -28.49 -10.32 35.33
N PRO A 183 -28.18 -9.28 36.10
CA PRO A 183 -29.19 -8.32 36.53
C PRO A 183 -29.68 -7.50 35.32
N GLY A 184 -30.86 -6.81 35.47
CA GLY A 184 -31.43 -6.00 34.39
C GLY A 184 -30.56 -4.85 33.93
N HIS A 185 -29.58 -4.43 34.73
CA HIS A 185 -28.51 -3.50 34.37
C HIS A 185 -27.22 -3.90 35.08
N PHE A 186 -26.09 -3.69 34.43
CA PHE A 186 -24.80 -4.04 35.02
C PHE A 186 -23.64 -3.27 34.39
N GLU A 187 -22.59 -3.07 35.20
CA GLU A 187 -21.33 -2.47 34.79
C GLU A 187 -20.26 -3.52 34.57
N PHE A 188 -19.37 -3.27 33.59
CA PHE A 188 -18.26 -4.13 33.26
C PHE A 188 -17.13 -3.36 32.58
N LYS A 189 -15.98 -4.01 32.41
CA LYS A 189 -14.84 -3.58 31.61
C LYS A 189 -14.24 -4.77 30.88
N PHE A 190 -13.47 -4.45 29.84
CA PHE A 190 -12.57 -5.42 29.21
C PHE A 190 -11.17 -5.32 29.83
N ILE A 191 -10.50 -6.46 29.89
CA ILE A 191 -9.10 -6.57 30.31
C ILE A 191 -8.33 -7.40 29.31
N ILE A 192 -7.07 -7.00 29.04
CA ILE A 192 -6.12 -7.84 28.33
C ILE A 192 -5.43 -8.74 29.35
N LYS A 193 -5.38 -10.03 29.06
CA LYS A 193 -4.57 -11.03 29.74
C LYS A 193 -3.34 -11.33 28.89
N ASP A 194 -2.15 -11.17 29.50
CA ASP A 194 -0.87 -11.29 28.83
C ASP A 194 -0.04 -12.43 29.44
N ASP A 195 0.22 -13.48 28.69
CA ASP A 195 0.94 -14.70 29.10
C ASP A 195 2.45 -14.62 28.77
N ARG A 196 3.05 -13.43 28.69
CA ARG A 196 4.42 -13.25 28.17
C ARG A 196 5.50 -13.98 28.94
N ASP A 197 5.34 -14.13 30.23
CA ASP A 197 6.43 -14.63 31.08
C ASP A 197 6.39 -16.14 31.34
N GLY A 198 5.31 -16.84 30.92
CA GLY A 198 5.21 -18.29 31.03
C GLY A 198 5.33 -18.86 32.47
N ASP A 199 5.36 -17.98 33.48
CA ASP A 199 5.51 -18.32 34.90
C ASP A 199 4.14 -18.48 35.60
N GLY A 200 3.04 -18.28 34.85
CA GLY A 200 1.68 -18.33 35.38
C GLY A 200 1.23 -17.03 36.07
N SER A 201 2.03 -15.97 36.06
CA SER A 201 1.59 -14.64 36.46
C SER A 201 0.98 -13.93 35.24
N GLU A 202 -0.34 -13.76 35.24
CA GLU A 202 -1.02 -13.00 34.22
C GLU A 202 -0.98 -11.49 34.54
N ASP A 203 -0.26 -10.71 33.73
CA ASP A 203 -0.38 -9.26 33.77
C ASP A 203 -1.73 -8.85 33.17
N ASN A 204 -2.55 -8.18 34.00
CA ASN A 204 -3.86 -7.69 33.57
C ASN A 204 -3.80 -6.22 33.19
N ILE A 205 -4.08 -5.89 31.93
CA ILE A 205 -4.16 -4.51 31.46
C ILE A 205 -5.64 -4.13 31.34
N TRP A 206 -6.06 -3.16 32.15
CA TRP A 206 -7.44 -2.69 32.16
C TRP A 206 -7.71 -1.76 30.98
N GLU A 207 -8.92 -1.84 30.46
CA GLU A 207 -9.44 -0.91 29.47
C GLU A 207 -9.41 0.53 30.01
N ASN A 208 -9.04 1.47 29.16
CA ASN A 208 -9.09 2.90 29.46
C ASN A 208 -10.55 3.39 29.57
N ALA A 209 -10.74 4.61 30.10
CA ALA A 209 -12.04 5.25 30.31
C ALA A 209 -12.89 4.64 31.46
N ASP A 210 -14.14 5.08 31.57
CA ASP A 210 -15.11 4.67 32.60
C ASP A 210 -15.61 3.23 32.38
N ASN A 211 -16.34 2.69 33.37
CA ASN A 211 -16.98 1.40 33.22
C ASN A 211 -18.01 1.42 32.10
N ARG A 212 -18.09 0.36 31.35
CA ARG A 212 -19.17 0.15 30.39
C ARG A 212 -20.43 -0.26 31.13
N PHE A 213 -21.58 0.09 30.53
CA PHE A 213 -22.88 -0.17 31.13
C PHE A 213 -23.82 -0.76 30.07
N ILE A 214 -24.56 -1.78 30.47
CA ILE A 214 -25.65 -2.35 29.67
C ILE A 214 -26.93 -2.39 30.50
N GLU A 215 -28.01 -1.96 29.86
CA GLU A 215 -29.37 -2.14 30.34
C GLU A 215 -30.07 -3.20 29.47
N LEU A 216 -30.48 -4.29 30.08
CA LEU A 216 -31.20 -5.35 29.38
C LEU A 216 -32.67 -4.95 29.23
N PRO A 217 -33.32 -5.19 28.08
CA PRO A 217 -34.72 -4.87 27.87
C PRO A 217 -35.59 -5.63 28.88
N ASN A 218 -36.40 -4.90 29.61
CA ASN A 218 -37.30 -5.45 30.64
C ASN A 218 -38.47 -6.23 30.06
N VAL A 219 -38.79 -6.02 28.78
CA VAL A 219 -39.98 -6.60 28.12
C VAL A 219 -39.59 -7.08 26.72
N GLY A 220 -40.14 -8.23 26.32
CA GLY A 220 -40.06 -8.69 24.92
C GLY A 220 -38.90 -9.65 24.57
N VAL A 221 -38.05 -10.00 25.55
CA VAL A 221 -37.04 -11.04 25.34
C VAL A 221 -37.68 -12.41 25.56
N GLN A 222 -37.72 -13.20 24.52
CA GLN A 222 -38.32 -14.53 24.52
C GLN A 222 -37.25 -15.62 24.64
N LYS A 223 -37.68 -16.81 25.03
CA LYS A 223 -36.83 -17.98 24.98
C LYS A 223 -36.37 -18.27 23.54
N GLY A 224 -35.08 -18.43 23.34
CA GLY A 224 -34.46 -18.58 22.02
C GLY A 224 -34.00 -17.27 21.37
N ASP A 225 -34.19 -16.11 22.02
CA ASP A 225 -33.65 -14.84 21.56
C ASP A 225 -32.16 -14.71 21.83
N VAL A 226 -31.45 -14.10 20.90
CA VAL A 226 -30.05 -13.67 21.02
C VAL A 226 -29.99 -12.15 20.97
N LEU A 227 -29.62 -11.52 22.10
CA LEU A 227 -29.38 -10.08 22.19
C LEU A 227 -27.90 -9.84 21.87
N VAL A 228 -27.61 -9.14 20.77
CA VAL A 228 -26.22 -8.83 20.33
C VAL A 228 -25.95 -7.38 20.62
N TYR A 229 -24.96 -7.11 21.46
CA TYR A 229 -24.47 -5.76 21.73
C TYR A 229 -23.12 -5.58 21.05
N GLU A 230 -23.07 -4.87 19.93
CA GLU A 230 -21.83 -4.42 19.31
C GLU A 230 -21.39 -3.13 20.01
N LEU A 231 -20.28 -3.22 20.71
CA LEU A 231 -19.78 -2.17 21.59
C LEU A 231 -18.69 -1.36 20.88
N PRO A 232 -18.59 -0.05 21.14
CA PRO A 232 -17.48 0.75 20.66
C PRO A 232 -16.14 0.14 21.00
N GLN A 233 -15.14 0.36 20.14
CA GLN A 233 -13.78 -0.19 20.27
C GLN A 233 -13.23 -0.03 21.69
N ALA A 234 -12.57 -1.07 22.19
CA ALA A 234 -11.86 -1.04 23.47
C ALA A 234 -10.45 -0.45 23.27
N PHE A 235 -10.02 0.43 24.18
CA PHE A 235 -8.71 1.08 24.16
C PHE A 235 -7.91 0.73 25.40
N PHE A 236 -6.62 0.46 25.20
CA PHE A 236 -5.69 0.08 26.25
C PHE A 236 -4.42 0.93 26.19
N SER A 237 -3.84 1.22 27.36
CA SER A 237 -2.56 1.94 27.46
C SER A 237 -1.37 1.00 27.22
N ILE A 238 -1.20 0.59 25.97
CA ILE A 238 -0.07 -0.20 25.52
C ILE A 238 0.74 0.57 24.46
N TYR A 239 2.04 0.30 24.42
CA TYR A 239 2.90 0.94 23.42
C TYR A 239 2.46 0.59 22.01
N PRO A 240 2.38 1.56 21.09
CA PRO A 240 2.00 1.29 19.70
C PRO A 240 3.05 0.39 19.03
N TRP A 241 2.56 -0.49 18.17
CA TRP A 241 3.42 -1.41 17.41
C TRP A 241 4.33 -0.65 16.45
N LYS A 242 5.60 -1.06 16.39
CA LYS A 242 6.60 -0.57 15.43
C LYS A 242 7.32 -1.74 14.78
N GLY A 243 7.65 -1.62 13.49
CA GLY A 243 8.40 -2.63 12.76
C GLY A 243 9.63 -2.07 12.05
N ALA A 244 10.64 -2.93 11.89
CA ALA A 244 11.80 -2.70 11.04
C ALA A 244 11.74 -3.60 9.80
N GLY A 245 12.39 -3.18 8.71
CA GLY A 245 12.40 -3.98 7.50
C GLY A 245 13.44 -3.56 6.47
N THR A 246 13.48 -4.34 5.40
CA THR A 246 14.41 -4.14 4.28
C THR A 246 13.66 -3.71 3.02
N VAL A 247 14.29 -2.85 2.25
CA VAL A 247 13.87 -2.48 0.88
C VAL A 247 14.86 -3.05 -0.11
N ILE A 248 14.39 -3.85 -1.05
CA ILE A 248 15.20 -4.37 -2.15
C ILE A 248 14.32 -4.72 -3.36
N PRO A 249 14.68 -4.33 -4.59
CA PRO A 249 13.96 -4.79 -5.78
C PRO A 249 14.04 -6.30 -5.94
N VAL A 250 12.98 -6.94 -6.42
CA VAL A 250 13.01 -8.39 -6.68
C VAL A 250 14.10 -8.74 -7.68
N PHE A 251 14.28 -7.95 -8.75
CA PHE A 251 15.33 -8.20 -9.75
C PHE A 251 16.74 -8.17 -9.15
N SER A 252 16.98 -7.45 -8.06
CA SER A 252 18.28 -7.32 -7.41
C SER A 252 18.66 -8.51 -6.53
N LEU A 253 17.72 -9.39 -6.21
CA LEU A 253 17.95 -10.57 -5.38
C LEU A 253 18.92 -11.55 -6.08
N ARG A 254 19.71 -12.25 -5.25
CA ARG A 254 20.63 -13.30 -5.69
C ARG A 254 20.60 -14.46 -4.73
N SER A 255 20.28 -15.65 -5.22
CA SER A 255 20.54 -16.92 -4.57
C SER A 255 21.51 -17.76 -5.39
N GLU A 256 21.99 -18.86 -4.84
CA GLU A 256 22.79 -19.84 -5.61
C GLU A 256 22.01 -20.42 -6.79
N GLY A 257 20.68 -20.48 -6.68
CA GLY A 257 19.77 -20.97 -7.70
C GLY A 257 19.21 -19.94 -8.68
N SER A 258 19.48 -18.65 -8.53
CA SER A 258 18.97 -17.59 -9.43
C SER A 258 19.46 -17.78 -10.87
N PHE A 259 18.68 -17.27 -11.82
CA PHE A 259 18.99 -17.30 -13.25
C PHE A 259 19.53 -15.94 -13.74
N GLY A 260 20.51 -15.37 -13.02
CA GLY A 260 21.10 -14.06 -13.35
C GLY A 260 20.25 -12.83 -12.96
N VAL A 261 19.07 -13.05 -12.43
CA VAL A 261 18.13 -12.05 -11.92
C VAL A 261 17.37 -12.65 -10.75
N GLY A 262 16.92 -11.82 -9.79
CA GLY A 262 16.05 -12.28 -8.72
C GLY A 262 14.67 -12.67 -9.20
N ASP A 263 14.05 -13.66 -8.56
CA ASP A 263 12.75 -14.21 -8.89
C ASP A 263 11.86 -14.41 -7.64
N PHE A 264 10.64 -14.92 -7.81
CA PHE A 264 9.71 -15.11 -6.68
C PHE A 264 10.12 -16.25 -5.73
N GLY A 265 10.99 -17.18 -6.15
CA GLY A 265 11.64 -18.13 -5.27
C GLY A 265 12.66 -17.45 -4.36
N ASP A 266 13.48 -16.59 -4.94
CA ASP A 266 14.45 -15.77 -4.20
C ASP A 266 13.76 -14.81 -3.22
N LEU A 267 12.59 -14.28 -3.60
CA LEU A 267 11.75 -13.45 -2.71
C LEU A 267 11.34 -14.20 -1.44
N LYS A 268 10.96 -15.48 -1.55
CA LYS A 268 10.65 -16.32 -0.37
C LYS A 268 11.87 -16.49 0.53
N MET A 269 13.04 -16.75 -0.02
CA MET A 269 14.28 -16.86 0.76
C MET A 269 14.64 -15.54 1.46
N MET A 270 14.39 -14.42 0.81
CA MET A 270 14.62 -13.11 1.41
C MET A 270 13.65 -12.82 2.57
N VAL A 271 12.41 -13.30 2.48
CA VAL A 271 11.47 -13.31 3.61
C VAL A 271 12.01 -14.10 4.80
N ASP A 272 12.62 -15.27 4.57
CA ASP A 272 13.23 -16.08 5.62
C ASP A 272 14.39 -15.34 6.32
N TRP A 273 15.21 -14.60 5.56
CA TRP A 273 16.26 -13.77 6.16
C TRP A 273 15.67 -12.62 6.99
N CYS A 274 14.62 -11.95 6.51
CA CYS A 274 13.94 -10.93 7.30
C CYS A 274 13.39 -11.50 8.61
N ALA A 275 12.73 -12.65 8.55
CA ALA A 275 12.22 -13.33 9.74
C ALA A 275 13.33 -13.71 10.72
N LYS A 276 14.44 -14.29 10.20
CA LYS A 276 15.62 -14.64 11.00
C LYS A 276 16.23 -13.44 11.73
N THR A 277 16.14 -12.25 11.19
CA THR A 277 16.72 -11.03 11.76
C THR A 277 15.70 -10.16 12.51
N ASP A 278 14.56 -10.71 12.89
CA ASP A 278 13.44 -10.02 13.56
C ASP A 278 12.85 -8.83 12.75
N GLN A 279 13.12 -8.76 11.47
CA GLN A 279 12.48 -7.82 10.57
C GLN A 279 11.04 -8.26 10.26
N ARG A 280 10.13 -7.31 10.16
CA ARG A 280 8.70 -7.56 9.96
C ARG A 280 8.17 -7.06 8.63
N ILE A 281 9.00 -6.39 7.83
CA ILE A 281 8.60 -5.84 6.53
C ILE A 281 9.69 -6.12 5.48
N LEU A 282 9.27 -6.58 4.30
CA LEU A 282 10.08 -6.62 3.10
C LEU A 282 9.39 -5.81 2.02
N GLN A 283 9.98 -4.68 1.65
CA GLN A 283 9.48 -3.82 0.58
C GLN A 283 10.21 -4.11 -0.72
N VAL A 284 9.44 -4.25 -1.80
CA VAL A 284 9.96 -4.41 -3.17
C VAL A 284 9.58 -3.22 -4.05
N LEU A 285 10.22 -3.06 -5.21
CA LEU A 285 9.81 -2.15 -6.27
C LEU A 285 8.72 -2.79 -7.15
N PRO A 286 8.13 -2.07 -8.11
CA PRO A 286 7.06 -2.61 -8.96
C PRO A 286 7.46 -3.90 -9.66
N ILE A 287 6.53 -4.85 -9.70
CA ILE A 287 6.74 -6.21 -10.24
C ILE A 287 5.97 -6.48 -11.53
N ASN A 288 5.27 -5.48 -12.05
CA ASN A 288 4.49 -5.60 -13.28
C ASN A 288 5.37 -5.70 -14.52
N ASP A 289 4.81 -6.24 -15.59
CA ASP A 289 5.50 -6.39 -16.88
C ASP A 289 5.80 -5.02 -17.52
N THR A 290 7.05 -4.81 -17.91
CA THR A 290 7.56 -3.59 -18.55
C THR A 290 8.09 -3.84 -19.95
N THR A 291 7.83 -5.02 -20.53
CA THR A 291 8.43 -5.46 -21.80
C THR A 291 7.82 -4.72 -23.00
N ILE A 292 8.56 -3.76 -23.52
CA ILE A 292 8.20 -2.92 -24.68
C ILE A 292 9.09 -3.23 -25.87
N THR A 293 10.41 -3.19 -25.67
CA THR A 293 11.43 -3.24 -26.74
C THR A 293 12.25 -4.52 -26.74
N HIS A 294 12.13 -5.37 -25.73
CA HIS A 294 13.00 -6.52 -25.44
C HIS A 294 14.48 -6.15 -25.25
N THR A 295 14.77 -4.90 -24.89
CA THR A 295 16.11 -4.40 -24.60
C THR A 295 16.24 -3.99 -23.14
N TRP A 296 17.46 -3.65 -22.73
CA TRP A 296 17.73 -3.16 -21.38
C TRP A 296 16.89 -1.93 -20.96
N GLN A 297 16.31 -1.19 -21.92
CA GLN A 297 15.41 -0.07 -21.63
C GLN A 297 14.15 -0.51 -20.87
N ASP A 298 13.73 -1.76 -21.04
CA ASP A 298 12.61 -2.37 -20.36
C ASP A 298 12.93 -2.72 -18.88
N SER A 299 14.17 -2.53 -18.43
CA SER A 299 14.57 -2.75 -17.03
C SER A 299 13.98 -1.74 -16.06
N TYR A 300 13.38 -0.64 -16.54
CA TYR A 300 12.76 0.40 -15.72
C TYR A 300 11.43 -0.08 -15.14
N PRO A 301 11.33 -0.34 -13.81
CA PRO A 301 10.17 -1.04 -13.24
C PRO A 301 8.90 -0.19 -13.18
N TYR A 302 9.00 1.14 -13.34
CA TYR A 302 7.84 2.05 -13.26
C TYR A 302 7.13 2.24 -14.61
N ASN A 303 7.68 1.73 -15.71
CA ASN A 303 7.08 1.86 -17.05
C ASN A 303 6.32 0.59 -17.46
N SER A 304 5.35 0.18 -16.65
CA SER A 304 4.59 -1.05 -16.88
C SER A 304 3.68 -0.96 -18.11
N ILE A 305 3.65 -2.05 -18.89
CA ILE A 305 2.71 -2.23 -20.00
C ILE A 305 1.35 -2.74 -19.53
N SER A 306 1.25 -3.23 -18.29
CA SER A 306 0.00 -3.67 -17.68
C SER A 306 0.03 -3.45 -16.18
N ILE A 307 -1.09 -3.01 -15.63
CA ILE A 307 -1.28 -2.88 -14.17
C ILE A 307 -1.60 -4.22 -13.48
N TYR A 308 -1.77 -5.28 -14.25
CA TYR A 308 -2.14 -6.61 -13.75
C TYR A 308 -1.05 -7.65 -13.97
N ALA A 309 -0.50 -7.70 -15.17
CA ALA A 309 0.45 -8.73 -15.57
C ALA A 309 1.80 -8.58 -14.84
N LEU A 310 2.35 -9.70 -14.40
CA LEU A 310 3.65 -9.77 -13.75
C LEU A 310 4.76 -9.94 -14.79
N HIS A 311 5.94 -9.37 -14.52
CA HIS A 311 7.08 -9.44 -15.45
C HIS A 311 7.60 -10.87 -15.54
N PRO A 312 7.75 -11.45 -16.77
CA PRO A 312 8.19 -12.82 -16.96
C PRO A 312 9.54 -13.15 -16.32
N GLN A 313 10.46 -12.18 -16.19
CA GLN A 313 11.78 -12.38 -15.56
C GLN A 313 11.69 -12.88 -14.11
N TYR A 314 10.57 -12.61 -13.41
CA TYR A 314 10.40 -13.01 -12.01
C TYR A 314 9.94 -14.47 -11.84
N CYS A 315 9.67 -15.18 -12.93
CA CYS A 315 9.35 -16.60 -12.86
C CYS A 315 10.56 -17.41 -12.34
N ASP A 316 10.37 -18.13 -11.24
CA ASP A 316 11.33 -19.09 -10.75
C ASP A 316 11.23 -20.38 -11.60
N LEU A 317 12.20 -20.61 -12.48
CA LEU A 317 12.21 -21.77 -13.37
C LEU A 317 12.35 -23.11 -12.63
N ARG A 318 12.89 -23.10 -11.40
CA ARG A 318 13.05 -24.28 -10.53
C ARG A 318 11.69 -24.84 -10.06
N GLN A 319 10.67 -24.02 -10.02
CA GLN A 319 9.31 -24.41 -9.62
C GLN A 319 8.47 -24.94 -10.80
N LEU A 320 9.00 -24.89 -12.00
CA LEU A 320 8.36 -25.47 -13.18
C LEU A 320 8.73 -26.94 -13.34
N PRO A 321 7.89 -27.74 -14.03
CA PRO A 321 8.26 -29.09 -14.41
C PRO A 321 9.59 -29.08 -15.22
N PRO A 322 10.54 -29.97 -14.91
CA PRO A 322 11.81 -30.01 -15.63
C PRO A 322 11.61 -30.36 -17.11
N LEU A 323 12.44 -29.80 -17.96
CA LEU A 323 12.48 -30.20 -19.37
C LEU A 323 12.79 -31.69 -19.52
N LYS A 324 12.12 -32.37 -20.42
CA LYS A 324 12.32 -33.82 -20.65
C LYS A 324 13.66 -34.11 -21.32
N ASP A 325 14.10 -33.22 -22.18
CA ASP A 325 15.40 -33.34 -22.88
C ASP A 325 16.54 -33.00 -21.90
N GLU A 326 17.45 -33.96 -21.71
CA GLU A 326 18.60 -33.84 -20.80
C GLU A 326 19.62 -32.82 -21.31
N GLY A 327 19.91 -32.82 -22.59
CA GLY A 327 20.84 -31.85 -23.18
C GLY A 327 20.33 -30.40 -23.06
N ARG A 328 19.02 -30.20 -23.16
CA ARG A 328 18.43 -28.88 -22.92
C ARG A 328 18.54 -28.46 -21.44
N ARG A 329 18.31 -29.39 -20.50
CA ARG A 329 18.53 -29.10 -19.07
C ARG A 329 19.97 -28.69 -18.78
N GLU A 330 20.94 -29.43 -19.32
CA GLU A 330 22.39 -29.13 -19.17
C GLU A 330 22.73 -27.77 -19.79
N HIS A 331 22.19 -27.46 -20.97
CA HIS A 331 22.37 -26.17 -21.61
C HIS A 331 21.88 -25.01 -20.75
N TYR A 332 20.67 -25.08 -20.24
CA TYR A 332 20.11 -24.00 -19.38
C TYR A 332 20.82 -23.91 -18.04
N GLU A 333 21.28 -25.02 -17.46
CA GLU A 333 22.06 -24.99 -16.22
C GLU A 333 23.42 -24.31 -16.40
N ALA A 334 24.12 -24.61 -17.51
CA ALA A 334 25.37 -23.93 -17.85
C ALA A 334 25.15 -22.40 -18.03
N LEU A 335 24.08 -22.02 -18.73
CA LEU A 335 23.74 -20.62 -18.97
C LEU A 335 23.31 -19.92 -17.66
N ARG A 336 22.57 -20.60 -16.80
CA ARG A 336 22.19 -20.11 -15.46
C ARG A 336 23.46 -19.81 -14.63
N LEU A 337 24.40 -20.73 -14.57
CA LEU A 337 25.65 -20.54 -13.83
C LEU A 337 26.43 -19.35 -14.35
N GLU A 338 26.56 -19.23 -15.69
CA GLU A 338 27.25 -18.10 -16.33
C GLU A 338 26.58 -16.76 -15.94
N LEU A 339 25.30 -16.65 -16.16
CA LEU A 339 24.56 -15.41 -15.90
C LEU A 339 24.50 -15.07 -14.40
N ASN A 340 24.43 -16.08 -13.53
CA ASN A 340 24.38 -15.89 -12.08
C ASN A 340 25.70 -15.38 -11.49
N GLN A 341 26.84 -15.61 -12.17
CA GLN A 341 28.15 -15.10 -11.76
C GLN A 341 28.35 -13.61 -12.08
N LEU A 342 27.56 -13.05 -13.00
CA LEU A 342 27.68 -11.63 -13.36
C LEU A 342 27.44 -10.71 -12.16
N PRO A 343 28.26 -9.65 -11.98
CA PRO A 343 28.10 -8.72 -10.86
C PRO A 343 26.85 -7.87 -10.98
N GLN A 344 26.33 -7.67 -12.18
CA GLN A 344 25.14 -6.92 -12.51
C GLN A 344 24.23 -7.74 -13.43
N ILE A 345 22.96 -7.31 -13.57
CA ILE A 345 22.01 -8.01 -14.44
C ILE A 345 22.32 -7.72 -15.90
N ASP A 346 22.45 -8.76 -16.70
CA ASP A 346 22.38 -8.69 -18.16
C ASP A 346 20.91 -8.91 -18.57
N TYR A 347 20.16 -7.84 -18.66
CA TYR A 347 18.70 -7.87 -18.84
C TYR A 347 18.29 -8.65 -20.09
N GLU A 348 18.97 -8.41 -21.21
CA GLU A 348 18.62 -8.98 -22.50
C GLU A 348 18.87 -10.50 -22.51
N ARG A 349 20.08 -10.93 -22.12
CA ARG A 349 20.42 -12.36 -22.10
C ARG A 349 19.58 -13.15 -21.10
N VAL A 350 19.29 -12.57 -19.94
CA VAL A 350 18.45 -13.22 -18.92
C VAL A 350 17.03 -13.40 -19.44
N ASN A 351 16.44 -12.34 -20.00
CA ASN A 351 15.05 -12.42 -20.47
C ASN A 351 14.92 -13.33 -21.70
N GLU A 352 15.85 -13.27 -22.64
CA GLU A 352 15.90 -14.18 -23.79
C GLU A 352 15.95 -15.65 -23.32
N ALA A 353 16.86 -15.99 -22.42
CA ALA A 353 17.02 -17.35 -21.91
C ALA A 353 15.78 -17.84 -21.12
N LYS A 354 15.24 -17.01 -20.24
CA LYS A 354 14.05 -17.38 -19.44
C LYS A 354 12.82 -17.54 -20.34
N MET A 355 12.63 -16.66 -21.32
CA MET A 355 11.51 -16.77 -22.27
C MET A 355 11.64 -18.03 -23.13
N ALA A 356 12.84 -18.37 -23.62
CA ALA A 356 13.08 -19.61 -24.36
C ALA A 356 12.75 -20.84 -23.49
N TYR A 357 13.20 -20.87 -22.25
CA TYR A 357 12.87 -21.95 -21.32
C TYR A 357 11.37 -22.08 -21.08
N LEU A 358 10.67 -20.96 -20.86
CA LEU A 358 9.22 -20.93 -20.66
C LEU A 358 8.46 -21.46 -21.88
N HIS A 359 8.93 -21.16 -23.10
CA HIS A 359 8.36 -21.71 -24.32
C HIS A 359 8.51 -23.23 -24.40
N GLU A 360 9.66 -23.78 -24.07
CA GLU A 360 9.87 -25.22 -24.08
C GLU A 360 9.00 -25.95 -23.02
N VAL A 361 8.88 -25.40 -21.83
CA VAL A 361 7.98 -25.94 -20.79
C VAL A 361 6.51 -25.81 -21.22
N PHE A 362 6.12 -24.69 -21.84
CA PHE A 362 4.77 -24.53 -22.39
C PHE A 362 4.43 -25.59 -23.42
N GLU A 363 5.28 -25.82 -24.39
CA GLU A 363 5.06 -26.88 -25.41
C GLU A 363 4.90 -28.26 -24.77
N GLN A 364 5.67 -28.52 -23.73
CA GLN A 364 5.66 -29.79 -22.99
C GLN A 364 4.39 -29.99 -22.15
N GLU A 365 3.91 -28.95 -21.45
CA GLU A 365 2.94 -29.06 -20.35
C GLU A 365 1.55 -28.52 -20.68
N TRP A 366 1.41 -27.65 -21.69
CA TRP A 366 0.17 -26.92 -21.95
C TRP A 366 -1.08 -27.82 -22.10
N ASN A 367 -0.94 -28.90 -22.84
CA ASN A 367 -2.07 -29.79 -23.10
C ASN A 367 -2.63 -30.46 -21.86
N ALA A 368 -1.81 -30.67 -20.84
CA ALA A 368 -2.22 -31.18 -19.54
C ALA A 368 -2.75 -30.04 -18.64
N LEU A 369 -2.04 -28.92 -18.60
CA LEU A 369 -2.33 -27.79 -17.71
C LEU A 369 -3.69 -27.14 -18.00
N LYS A 370 -4.01 -26.89 -19.29
CA LYS A 370 -5.27 -26.25 -19.70
C LYS A 370 -6.54 -27.00 -19.27
N ARG A 371 -6.40 -28.28 -18.88
CA ARG A 371 -7.51 -29.12 -18.40
C ARG A 371 -7.68 -29.08 -16.90
N ARG A 372 -6.66 -28.63 -16.14
CA ARG A 372 -6.69 -28.59 -14.67
C ARG A 372 -7.68 -27.55 -14.17
N LYS A 373 -8.39 -27.88 -13.12
CA LYS A 373 -9.36 -26.98 -12.48
C LYS A 373 -8.70 -25.66 -12.03
N ALA A 374 -7.54 -25.74 -11.39
CA ALA A 374 -6.80 -24.56 -10.91
C ALA A 374 -6.48 -23.55 -12.04
N PHE A 375 -6.10 -24.05 -13.23
CA PHE A 375 -5.87 -23.17 -14.37
C PHE A 375 -7.18 -22.52 -14.87
N LYS A 376 -8.26 -23.29 -14.94
CA LYS A 376 -9.57 -22.78 -15.36
C LYS A 376 -10.08 -21.72 -14.41
N ASP A 377 -10.02 -21.98 -13.10
CA ASP A 377 -10.43 -21.02 -12.08
C ASP A 377 -9.59 -19.72 -12.17
N PHE A 378 -8.28 -19.84 -12.42
CA PHE A 378 -7.40 -18.67 -12.66
C PHE A 378 -7.83 -17.92 -13.93
N PHE A 379 -8.05 -18.60 -15.04
CA PHE A 379 -8.42 -17.99 -16.31
C PHE A 379 -9.77 -17.27 -16.19
N ASP A 380 -10.79 -17.95 -15.67
CA ASP A 380 -12.14 -17.40 -15.50
C ASP A 380 -12.14 -16.14 -14.61
N LYS A 381 -11.35 -16.16 -13.54
CA LYS A 381 -11.19 -15.01 -12.65
C LYS A 381 -10.50 -13.82 -13.32
N ASN A 382 -9.52 -14.07 -14.18
CA ASN A 382 -8.62 -13.05 -14.72
C ASN A 382 -8.86 -12.70 -16.19
N GLN A 383 -9.79 -13.37 -16.89
CA GLN A 383 -10.04 -13.28 -18.33
C GLN A 383 -10.14 -11.83 -18.82
N GLN A 384 -10.78 -10.96 -18.04
CA GLN A 384 -11.04 -9.56 -18.41
C GLN A 384 -9.78 -8.78 -18.77
N TRP A 385 -8.67 -9.02 -18.05
CA TRP A 385 -7.39 -8.34 -18.29
C TRP A 385 -6.39 -9.24 -19.03
N LEU A 386 -6.47 -10.55 -18.80
CA LEU A 386 -5.51 -11.52 -19.32
C LEU A 386 -5.61 -11.69 -20.85
N GLU A 387 -6.82 -11.70 -21.42
CA GLU A 387 -7.00 -11.78 -22.87
C GLU A 387 -6.48 -10.55 -23.60
N PRO A 388 -6.82 -9.29 -23.20
CA PRO A 388 -6.22 -8.10 -23.81
C PRO A 388 -4.70 -8.04 -23.67
N TYR A 389 -4.16 -8.40 -22.50
CA TYR A 389 -2.72 -8.45 -22.30
C TYR A 389 -2.04 -9.45 -23.25
N ALA A 390 -2.55 -10.68 -23.32
CA ALA A 390 -1.99 -11.68 -24.21
C ALA A 390 -2.07 -11.27 -25.69
N GLN A 391 -3.19 -10.64 -26.11
CA GLN A 391 -3.33 -10.10 -27.45
C GLN A 391 -2.34 -8.98 -27.73
N PHE A 392 -2.12 -8.09 -26.75
CA PHE A 392 -1.13 -7.01 -26.87
C PHE A 392 0.28 -7.59 -27.07
N CYS A 393 0.69 -8.55 -26.25
CA CYS A 393 1.99 -9.19 -26.35
C CYS A 393 2.19 -9.87 -27.71
N VAL A 394 1.18 -10.60 -28.19
CA VAL A 394 1.22 -11.22 -29.53
C VAL A 394 1.38 -10.17 -30.63
N ASN A 395 0.63 -9.08 -30.57
CA ASN A 395 0.70 -8.02 -31.58
C ASN A 395 2.06 -7.30 -31.50
N ARG A 396 2.55 -6.94 -30.29
CA ARG A 396 3.88 -6.35 -30.10
C ARG A 396 4.96 -7.18 -30.75
N ASP A 397 4.97 -8.49 -30.50
CA ASP A 397 6.01 -9.40 -30.97
C ASP A 397 5.87 -9.65 -32.48
N GLN A 398 4.65 -9.77 -32.99
CA GLN A 398 4.37 -9.96 -34.41
C GLN A 398 4.73 -8.74 -35.26
N TYR A 399 4.43 -7.54 -34.78
CA TYR A 399 4.68 -6.29 -35.53
C TYR A 399 6.01 -5.61 -35.13
N GLY A 400 6.74 -6.16 -34.16
CA GLY A 400 8.05 -5.65 -33.74
C GLY A 400 7.97 -4.28 -33.06
N THR A 401 6.80 -3.88 -32.55
CA THR A 401 6.59 -2.60 -31.84
C THR A 401 5.44 -2.69 -30.88
N ALA A 402 5.59 -2.08 -29.69
CA ALA A 402 4.52 -1.88 -28.73
C ALA A 402 3.61 -0.67 -29.06
N ASP A 403 4.02 0.20 -29.97
CA ASP A 403 3.20 1.32 -30.41
C ASP A 403 1.98 0.83 -31.20
N PHE A 404 0.89 0.62 -30.49
CA PHE A 404 -0.36 0.09 -31.04
C PHE A 404 -1.01 1.01 -32.12
N ARG A 405 -0.55 2.25 -32.25
CA ARG A 405 -1.02 3.17 -33.30
C ARG A 405 -0.43 2.80 -34.67
N GLN A 406 0.69 2.09 -34.69
CA GLN A 406 1.33 1.57 -35.89
C GLN A 406 0.80 0.20 -36.31
N TRP A 407 -0.03 -0.47 -35.49
CA TRP A 407 -0.60 -1.76 -35.83
C TRP A 407 -1.71 -1.64 -36.88
N PRO A 408 -1.85 -2.62 -37.79
CA PRO A 408 -2.95 -2.64 -38.75
C PRO A 408 -4.34 -2.55 -38.09
N ALA A 409 -5.28 -1.87 -38.72
CA ALA A 409 -6.63 -1.69 -38.18
C ALA A 409 -7.35 -3.02 -37.86
N GLU A 410 -7.05 -4.07 -38.62
CA GLU A 410 -7.56 -5.43 -38.42
C GLU A 410 -7.05 -6.10 -37.14
N SER A 411 -5.91 -5.67 -36.59
CA SER A 411 -5.38 -6.19 -35.32
C SER A 411 -6.26 -5.87 -34.10
N LYS A 412 -7.16 -4.88 -34.23
CA LYS A 412 -8.16 -4.52 -33.21
C LYS A 412 -9.38 -5.44 -33.23
N ALA A 413 -9.59 -6.21 -34.33
CA ALA A 413 -10.70 -7.13 -34.45
C ALA A 413 -10.25 -8.55 -34.13
N SER A 414 -10.98 -9.26 -33.31
CA SER A 414 -10.74 -10.64 -32.84
C SER A 414 -10.81 -11.73 -33.95
N SER A 415 -10.47 -11.43 -35.20
CA SER A 415 -10.80 -12.25 -36.37
C SER A 415 -9.71 -13.22 -36.85
N LEU A 416 -8.53 -13.26 -36.21
CA LEU A 416 -7.48 -14.25 -36.53
C LEU A 416 -7.64 -15.51 -35.66
N LYS A 417 -8.65 -16.33 -35.95
CA LYS A 417 -9.25 -17.29 -35.00
C LYS A 417 -8.51 -18.60 -34.73
N SER A 418 -7.39 -18.93 -35.35
CA SER A 418 -6.74 -20.26 -35.07
C SER A 418 -5.24 -20.21 -34.78
N GLN A 419 -4.44 -19.45 -35.53
CA GLN A 419 -3.00 -19.35 -35.25
C GLN A 419 -2.69 -18.48 -34.03
N THR A 420 -3.44 -17.38 -33.80
CA THR A 420 -3.34 -16.51 -32.63
C THR A 420 -3.75 -17.18 -31.33
N SER A 421 -4.57 -18.22 -31.34
CA SER A 421 -5.01 -18.91 -30.13
C SER A 421 -3.85 -19.58 -29.37
N ASN A 422 -2.92 -20.22 -30.06
CA ASN A 422 -1.77 -20.85 -29.41
C ASN A 422 -0.76 -19.82 -28.89
N LEU A 423 -0.55 -18.70 -29.60
CA LEU A 423 0.34 -17.63 -29.19
C LEU A 423 -0.17 -16.95 -27.93
N LYS A 424 -1.48 -16.68 -27.82
CA LYS A 424 -2.08 -16.15 -26.59
C LYS A 424 -2.01 -17.15 -25.43
N SER A 425 -2.20 -18.43 -25.70
CA SER A 425 -2.12 -19.49 -24.69
C SER A 425 -0.78 -19.53 -23.97
N PHE A 426 0.31 -19.19 -24.66
CA PHE A 426 1.63 -19.06 -24.04
C PHE A 426 1.64 -17.98 -22.94
N TRP A 427 1.06 -16.82 -23.21
CA TRP A 427 0.98 -15.74 -22.22
C TRP A 427 0.02 -16.07 -21.07
N TYR A 428 -1.05 -16.82 -21.31
CA TYR A 428 -1.90 -17.35 -20.23
C TYR A 428 -1.12 -18.30 -19.33
N PHE A 429 -0.31 -19.18 -19.91
CA PHE A 429 0.58 -20.09 -19.18
C PHE A 429 1.58 -19.33 -18.34
N VAL A 430 2.29 -18.34 -18.90
CA VAL A 430 3.29 -17.54 -18.18
C VAL A 430 2.68 -16.81 -17.00
N GLN A 431 1.56 -16.12 -17.20
CA GLN A 431 0.90 -15.37 -16.12
C GLN A 431 0.30 -16.28 -15.05
N TYR A 432 -0.18 -17.46 -15.40
CA TYR A 432 -0.60 -18.46 -14.42
C TYR A 432 0.55 -18.91 -13.51
N GLN A 433 1.73 -19.18 -14.08
CA GLN A 433 2.89 -19.59 -13.28
C GLN A 433 3.36 -18.46 -12.35
N LEU A 434 3.42 -17.25 -12.86
CA LEU A 434 3.80 -16.06 -12.07
C LEU A 434 2.82 -15.77 -10.94
N ASP A 435 1.51 -15.79 -11.22
CA ASP A 435 0.47 -15.58 -10.21
C ASP A 435 0.56 -16.63 -9.09
N ALA A 436 0.73 -17.91 -9.45
CA ALA A 436 0.86 -18.99 -8.49
C ALA A 436 2.11 -18.82 -7.60
N GLN A 437 3.25 -18.46 -8.19
CA GLN A 437 4.50 -18.28 -7.46
C GLN A 437 4.46 -17.04 -6.56
N MET A 438 3.90 -15.93 -7.03
CA MET A 438 3.81 -14.70 -6.23
C MET A 438 2.82 -14.85 -5.07
N ARG A 439 1.68 -15.53 -5.29
CA ARG A 439 0.75 -15.88 -4.18
C ARG A 439 1.41 -16.77 -3.15
N ALA A 440 2.20 -17.76 -3.59
CA ALA A 440 2.94 -18.63 -2.68
C ALA A 440 4.01 -17.86 -1.89
N ALA A 441 4.65 -16.84 -2.48
CA ALA A 441 5.57 -15.96 -1.78
C ALA A 441 4.85 -15.08 -0.74
N HIS A 442 3.68 -14.54 -1.09
CA HIS A 442 2.85 -13.74 -0.18
C HIS A 442 2.34 -14.57 1.01
N GLU A 443 1.83 -15.76 0.75
CA GLU A 443 1.38 -16.68 1.81
C GLU A 443 2.54 -17.08 2.73
N HIS A 444 3.71 -17.39 2.16
CA HIS A 444 4.92 -17.67 2.94
C HIS A 444 5.31 -16.50 3.84
N ALA A 445 5.24 -15.27 3.33
CA ALA A 445 5.55 -14.07 4.11
C ALA A 445 4.58 -13.91 5.30
N ARG A 446 3.28 -14.14 5.10
CA ARG A 446 2.28 -14.14 6.18
C ARG A 446 2.58 -15.21 7.25
N GLN A 447 2.95 -16.43 6.84
CA GLN A 447 3.34 -17.52 7.75
C GLN A 447 4.60 -17.17 8.56
N GLN A 448 5.51 -16.39 8.01
CA GLN A 448 6.70 -15.88 8.69
C GLN A 448 6.47 -14.56 9.45
N HIS A 449 5.24 -14.04 9.46
CA HIS A 449 4.89 -12.74 10.04
C HIS A 449 5.71 -11.57 9.46
N VAL A 450 6.03 -11.63 8.17
CA VAL A 450 6.73 -10.60 7.41
C VAL A 450 5.77 -10.00 6.40
N ILE A 451 5.50 -8.71 6.54
CA ILE A 451 4.66 -7.95 5.61
C ILE A 451 5.38 -7.82 4.26
N LEU A 452 4.80 -8.32 3.18
CA LEU A 452 5.22 -7.93 1.85
C LEU A 452 4.59 -6.59 1.49
N LYS A 453 5.45 -5.59 1.24
CA LYS A 453 5.06 -4.24 0.84
C LYS A 453 5.43 -4.02 -0.61
N GLY A 454 4.40 -3.83 -1.45
CA GLY A 454 4.56 -3.52 -2.87
C GLY A 454 4.80 -2.04 -3.13
N ASP A 455 5.05 -1.71 -4.37
CA ASP A 455 5.16 -0.35 -4.87
C ASP A 455 4.23 -0.19 -6.09
N ILE A 456 3.36 0.82 -6.05
CA ILE A 456 2.35 1.07 -7.08
C ILE A 456 2.70 2.36 -7.80
N PRO A 457 3.22 2.28 -9.05
CA PRO A 457 3.59 3.45 -9.84
C PRO A 457 2.43 4.42 -10.05
N ILE A 458 2.72 5.72 -10.04
CA ILE A 458 1.73 6.75 -10.45
C ILE A 458 1.39 6.61 -11.93
N GLY A 459 2.34 6.23 -12.76
CA GLY A 459 2.18 6.17 -14.22
C GLY A 459 1.92 4.76 -14.76
N ILE A 460 1.69 4.73 -16.06
CA ILE A 460 1.69 3.53 -16.91
C ILE A 460 2.45 3.84 -18.19
N SER A 461 2.85 2.81 -18.92
CA SER A 461 3.39 3.01 -20.26
C SER A 461 2.35 3.63 -21.20
N ARG A 462 2.78 4.65 -21.96
CA ARG A 462 1.98 5.23 -23.05
C ARG A 462 1.65 4.21 -24.14
N ASP A 463 2.55 3.26 -24.33
CA ASP A 463 2.47 2.16 -25.28
C ASP A 463 2.17 0.84 -24.54
N GLY A 464 1.19 0.88 -23.63
CA GLY A 464 0.76 -0.24 -22.80
C GLY A 464 -0.66 -0.70 -23.09
N VAL A 465 -1.03 -1.81 -22.48
CA VAL A 465 -2.34 -2.46 -22.63
C VAL A 465 -3.49 -1.53 -22.26
N GLU A 466 -3.39 -0.88 -21.10
CA GLU A 466 -4.47 -0.02 -20.59
C GLU A 466 -4.66 1.22 -21.46
N ALA A 467 -3.59 1.83 -21.98
CA ALA A 467 -3.68 2.94 -22.92
C ALA A 467 -4.32 2.50 -24.26
N TRP A 468 -4.14 1.23 -24.65
CA TRP A 468 -4.74 0.66 -25.85
C TRP A 468 -6.22 0.32 -25.68
N VAL A 469 -6.61 -0.33 -24.59
CA VAL A 469 -7.99 -0.85 -24.40
C VAL A 469 -8.92 0.11 -23.68
N GLU A 470 -8.39 0.98 -22.82
CA GLU A 470 -9.16 1.94 -22.02
C GLU A 470 -8.64 3.40 -22.18
N PRO A 471 -8.40 3.90 -23.41
CA PRO A 471 -7.76 5.19 -23.67
C PRO A 471 -8.52 6.39 -23.08
N ARG A 472 -9.81 6.25 -22.78
CA ARG A 472 -10.65 7.31 -22.18
C ARG A 472 -10.14 7.81 -20.83
N TYR A 473 -9.41 6.96 -20.09
CA TYR A 473 -8.88 7.32 -18.77
C TYR A 473 -7.58 8.11 -18.82
N PHE A 474 -7.00 8.32 -20.01
CA PHE A 474 -5.68 8.91 -20.16
C PHE A 474 -5.66 10.11 -21.10
N ASN A 475 -4.89 11.14 -20.71
CA ASN A 475 -4.56 12.28 -21.57
C ASN A 475 -3.28 11.95 -22.35
N LEU A 476 -3.43 11.42 -23.56
CA LEU A 476 -2.28 11.01 -24.37
C LEU A 476 -1.49 12.19 -24.95
N ASN A 477 -2.00 13.43 -24.83
CA ASN A 477 -1.32 14.64 -25.27
C ASN A 477 -0.50 15.32 -24.16
N GLY A 478 -0.59 14.83 -22.91
CA GLY A 478 0.18 15.30 -21.77
C GLY A 478 1.20 14.26 -21.34
N GLN A 479 2.26 14.72 -20.68
CA GLN A 479 3.29 13.88 -20.06
C GLN A 479 3.40 14.22 -18.57
N ALA A 480 3.37 13.20 -17.72
CA ALA A 480 3.62 13.39 -16.30
C ALA A 480 5.11 13.61 -16.03
N GLY A 481 5.41 14.41 -15.03
CA GLY A 481 6.77 14.70 -14.58
C GLY A 481 6.78 15.32 -13.19
N ALA A 482 7.92 15.94 -12.86
CA ALA A 482 8.10 16.71 -11.63
C ALA A 482 8.72 18.09 -11.95
N PRO A 483 8.33 19.14 -11.19
CA PRO A 483 9.03 20.41 -11.28
C PRO A 483 10.47 20.29 -10.78
N PRO A 484 11.33 21.31 -11.03
CA PRO A 484 12.67 21.36 -10.44
C PRO A 484 12.67 21.13 -8.94
N ASP A 485 13.54 20.25 -8.49
CA ASP A 485 13.69 19.87 -7.09
C ASP A 485 15.13 19.43 -6.77
N ALA A 486 15.33 18.80 -5.61
CA ALA A 486 16.64 18.30 -5.19
C ALA A 486 17.18 17.14 -6.06
N PHE A 487 16.33 16.47 -6.83
CA PHE A 487 16.70 15.35 -7.70
C PHE A 487 17.11 15.84 -9.11
N SER A 488 16.52 16.94 -9.59
CA SER A 488 16.78 17.48 -10.92
C SER A 488 16.52 18.98 -10.97
N ALA A 489 17.55 19.77 -11.29
CA ALA A 489 17.45 21.23 -11.44
C ALA A 489 16.55 21.66 -12.61
N ASP A 490 16.41 20.83 -13.66
CA ASP A 490 15.58 21.10 -14.84
C ASP A 490 14.20 20.45 -14.74
N GLY A 491 13.87 19.87 -13.58
CA GLY A 491 12.69 19.02 -13.41
C GLY A 491 12.85 17.68 -14.13
N GLN A 492 11.81 16.86 -14.06
CA GLN A 492 11.80 15.53 -14.66
C GLN A 492 10.63 15.41 -15.63
N ASN A 493 10.86 14.76 -16.76
CA ASN A 493 9.82 14.30 -17.67
C ASN A 493 9.82 12.77 -17.68
N TRP A 494 8.78 12.17 -17.10
CA TRP A 494 8.66 10.71 -16.99
C TRP A 494 8.07 10.05 -18.25
N GLY A 495 7.47 10.86 -19.16
CA GLY A 495 6.88 10.36 -20.41
C GLY A 495 5.54 9.65 -20.29
N PHE A 496 5.06 9.40 -19.07
CA PHE A 496 3.76 8.75 -18.83
C PHE A 496 2.60 9.66 -19.23
N PRO A 497 1.47 9.13 -19.76
CA PRO A 497 0.27 9.91 -19.95
C PRO A 497 -0.28 10.38 -18.60
N THR A 498 -0.89 11.55 -18.56
CA THR A 498 -1.64 11.99 -17.38
C THR A 498 -3.04 11.39 -17.38
N TYR A 499 -3.74 11.46 -16.22
CA TYR A 499 -5.06 10.85 -16.06
C TYR A 499 -6.18 11.81 -16.43
N ASN A 500 -7.20 11.31 -17.14
CA ASN A 500 -8.47 11.99 -17.32
C ASN A 500 -9.36 11.73 -16.09
N TRP A 501 -9.20 12.55 -15.06
CA TRP A 501 -9.90 12.38 -13.80
C TRP A 501 -11.41 12.55 -13.90
N ASP A 502 -11.91 13.30 -14.90
CA ASP A 502 -13.36 13.43 -15.10
C ASP A 502 -13.98 12.06 -15.46
N GLU A 503 -13.38 11.33 -16.38
CA GLU A 503 -13.81 9.98 -16.74
C GLU A 503 -13.62 8.97 -15.59
N MET A 504 -12.50 9.06 -14.88
CA MET A 504 -12.25 8.17 -13.74
C MET A 504 -13.22 8.40 -12.60
N LEU A 505 -13.54 9.65 -12.26
CA LEU A 505 -14.49 9.98 -11.21
C LEU A 505 -15.93 9.62 -11.59
N ALA A 506 -16.29 9.68 -12.87
CA ALA A 506 -17.61 9.35 -13.36
C ALA A 506 -18.01 7.89 -13.08
N ASP A 507 -17.05 6.96 -13.09
CA ASP A 507 -17.29 5.55 -12.76
C ASP A 507 -16.82 5.14 -11.35
N GLY A 508 -16.47 6.11 -10.49
CA GLY A 508 -16.00 5.84 -9.14
C GLY A 508 -14.55 5.36 -9.03
N CYS A 509 -13.71 5.77 -9.97
CA CYS A 509 -12.29 5.42 -10.05
C CYS A 509 -12.03 3.89 -10.22
N GLN A 510 -12.92 3.20 -10.93
CA GLN A 510 -12.88 1.73 -11.04
C GLN A 510 -11.56 1.21 -11.61
N TRP A 511 -10.91 1.95 -12.50
CA TRP A 511 -9.60 1.58 -13.02
C TRP A 511 -8.57 1.45 -11.90
N TRP A 512 -8.48 2.44 -11.00
CA TRP A 512 -7.58 2.41 -9.85
C TRP A 512 -8.01 1.36 -8.82
N VAL A 513 -9.30 1.23 -8.54
CA VAL A 513 -9.84 0.22 -7.62
C VAL A 513 -9.47 -1.19 -8.07
N ARG A 514 -9.60 -1.51 -9.37
CA ARG A 514 -9.19 -2.80 -9.94
C ARG A 514 -7.69 -3.03 -9.76
N ARG A 515 -6.86 -2.00 -9.97
CA ARG A 515 -5.40 -2.07 -9.78
C ARG A 515 -5.05 -2.41 -8.32
N PHE A 516 -5.62 -1.69 -7.37
CA PHE A 516 -5.37 -1.96 -5.94
C PHE A 516 -5.85 -3.34 -5.53
N ARG A 517 -7.03 -3.76 -5.97
CA ARG A 517 -7.54 -5.11 -5.67
C ARG A 517 -6.66 -6.22 -6.22
N LYS A 518 -6.09 -6.04 -7.41
CA LYS A 518 -5.14 -7.02 -7.96
C LYS A 518 -3.86 -7.06 -7.14
N MET A 519 -3.32 -5.91 -6.74
CA MET A 519 -2.09 -5.86 -5.92
C MET A 519 -2.32 -6.42 -4.51
N ALA A 520 -3.52 -6.31 -3.95
CA ALA A 520 -3.87 -6.92 -2.66
C ALA A 520 -3.84 -8.47 -2.68
N GLU A 521 -3.83 -9.09 -3.85
CA GLU A 521 -3.60 -10.54 -3.98
C GLU A 521 -2.14 -10.94 -3.69
N TYR A 522 -1.21 -9.97 -3.71
CA TYR A 522 0.23 -10.18 -3.61
C TYR A 522 0.89 -9.47 -2.44
N PHE A 523 0.24 -8.44 -1.87
CA PHE A 523 0.81 -7.57 -0.85
C PHE A 523 -0.18 -7.25 0.26
N ASP A 524 0.35 -6.99 1.45
CA ASP A 524 -0.42 -6.52 2.61
C ASP A 524 -0.19 -5.04 2.93
N ALA A 525 0.80 -4.44 2.32
CA ALA A 525 1.08 -3.01 2.36
C ALA A 525 1.56 -2.53 0.99
N TYR A 526 1.46 -1.24 0.72
CA TYR A 526 1.98 -0.66 -0.51
C TYR A 526 2.52 0.75 -0.29
N ARG A 527 3.50 1.10 -1.11
CA ARG A 527 3.90 2.47 -1.34
C ARG A 527 3.10 2.99 -2.54
N ILE A 528 2.34 4.04 -2.35
CA ILE A 528 1.76 4.77 -3.46
C ILE A 528 2.81 5.76 -3.96
N ASP A 529 3.27 5.53 -5.17
CA ASP A 529 4.26 6.36 -5.83
C ASP A 529 3.67 7.73 -6.15
N HIS A 530 4.45 8.78 -5.89
CA HIS A 530 4.08 10.17 -6.17
C HIS A 530 2.65 10.52 -5.77
N VAL A 531 2.30 10.37 -4.47
CA VAL A 531 0.94 10.65 -3.98
C VAL A 531 0.46 12.05 -4.33
N LEU A 532 1.39 13.00 -4.50
CA LEU A 532 1.12 14.38 -4.94
C LEU A 532 0.36 14.42 -6.27
N GLY A 533 0.53 13.41 -7.13
CA GLY A 533 -0.17 13.29 -8.41
C GLY A 533 -1.70 13.16 -8.28
N PHE A 534 -2.21 12.75 -7.11
CA PHE A 534 -3.65 12.71 -6.83
C PHE A 534 -4.23 14.07 -6.42
N PHE A 535 -3.38 14.98 -5.97
CA PHE A 535 -3.71 16.39 -5.69
C PHE A 535 -3.60 17.22 -6.97
N ARG A 536 -2.46 17.14 -7.61
CA ARG A 536 -2.08 17.75 -8.88
C ARG A 536 -0.89 17.00 -9.47
N ILE A 537 -0.81 16.94 -10.78
CA ILE A 537 0.34 16.39 -11.49
C ILE A 537 1.11 17.55 -12.19
N TRP A 538 2.42 17.40 -12.30
CA TRP A 538 3.21 18.26 -13.17
C TRP A 538 3.04 17.76 -14.60
N GLU A 539 2.31 18.51 -15.42
CA GLU A 539 1.97 18.12 -16.79
C GLU A 539 2.82 18.88 -17.78
N ILE A 540 3.50 18.16 -18.65
CA ILE A 540 4.38 18.68 -19.70
C ILE A 540 3.71 18.38 -21.04
N PRO A 541 3.57 19.37 -21.97
CA PRO A 541 3.03 19.13 -23.30
C PRO A 541 3.86 18.12 -24.12
N MET A 542 3.22 17.31 -24.94
CA MET A 542 3.87 16.22 -25.72
C MET A 542 5.11 16.64 -26.53
N PRO A 543 5.19 17.80 -27.19
CA PRO A 543 6.40 18.19 -27.95
C PRO A 543 7.59 18.54 -27.04
N GLU A 544 7.32 18.89 -25.78
CA GLU A 544 8.34 19.38 -24.85
C GLU A 544 9.06 18.24 -24.16
N LYS A 545 10.38 18.39 -24.00
CA LYS A 545 11.22 17.39 -23.30
C LYS A 545 11.63 17.84 -21.90
N SER A 546 11.69 19.16 -21.66
CA SER A 546 12.15 19.73 -20.40
C SER A 546 11.03 19.83 -19.38
N GLY A 547 11.31 19.47 -18.12
CA GLY A 547 10.41 19.67 -16.99
C GLY A 547 10.10 21.14 -16.71
N LEU A 548 10.96 22.07 -17.14
CA LEU A 548 10.75 23.52 -17.01
C LEU A 548 9.53 24.06 -17.80
N LYS A 549 9.01 23.30 -18.76
CA LYS A 549 7.85 23.65 -19.58
C LYS A 549 6.52 23.13 -19.04
N GLY A 550 6.55 22.48 -17.88
CA GLY A 550 5.36 21.93 -17.25
C GLY A 550 4.55 22.98 -16.48
N GLN A 551 3.33 22.58 -16.13
CA GLN A 551 2.45 23.30 -15.21
C GLN A 551 1.68 22.31 -14.34
N PHE A 552 1.21 22.73 -13.16
CA PHE A 552 0.36 21.87 -12.34
C PHE A 552 -1.05 21.73 -12.96
N ALA A 553 -1.51 20.50 -13.03
CA ALA A 553 -2.84 20.14 -13.50
C ALA A 553 -3.54 19.18 -12.49
N PRO A 554 -4.73 19.54 -11.93
CA PRO A 554 -5.39 20.84 -12.10
C PRO A 554 -4.77 21.93 -11.22
N ALA A 555 -4.94 23.19 -11.60
CA ALA A 555 -4.57 24.36 -10.80
C ALA A 555 -5.49 25.53 -11.11
N LEU A 556 -5.60 26.48 -10.15
CA LEU A 556 -6.35 27.71 -10.31
C LEU A 556 -5.50 28.76 -11.05
N GLY A 557 -5.51 28.69 -12.38
CA GLY A 557 -4.83 29.66 -13.23
C GLY A 557 -5.28 31.11 -12.95
N LEU A 558 -4.36 32.05 -13.10
CA LEU A 558 -4.61 33.50 -12.91
C LEU A 558 -5.26 34.11 -14.15
N SER A 559 -6.23 35.02 -13.96
CA SER A 559 -6.68 35.86 -15.04
C SER A 559 -5.70 37.03 -15.29
N ARG A 560 -5.84 37.73 -16.38
CA ARG A 560 -5.01 38.94 -16.68
C ARG A 560 -5.22 40.00 -15.60
N GLU A 561 -6.45 40.25 -15.20
CA GLU A 561 -6.80 41.23 -14.16
C GLU A 561 -6.21 40.84 -12.78
N GLU A 562 -6.17 39.53 -12.47
CA GLU A 562 -5.49 39.08 -11.26
C GLU A 562 -3.98 39.37 -11.31
N ILE A 563 -3.31 39.09 -12.42
CA ILE A 563 -1.88 39.34 -12.60
C ILE A 563 -1.61 40.84 -12.46
N ASP A 564 -2.42 41.68 -13.11
CA ASP A 564 -2.29 43.15 -13.05
C ASP A 564 -2.51 43.68 -11.62
N SER A 565 -3.39 43.03 -10.84
CA SER A 565 -3.68 43.40 -9.43
C SER A 565 -2.49 43.19 -8.49
N TYR A 566 -1.56 42.30 -8.85
CA TYR A 566 -0.29 42.12 -8.12
C TYR A 566 0.73 43.20 -8.47
N GLY A 567 0.53 43.93 -9.57
CA GLY A 567 1.47 44.93 -10.07
C GLY A 567 2.45 44.38 -11.13
N VAL A 568 2.09 43.25 -11.76
CA VAL A 568 2.86 42.68 -12.87
C VAL A 568 2.13 43.03 -14.18
N HIS A 569 2.56 44.12 -14.83
CA HIS A 569 1.95 44.62 -16.05
C HIS A 569 2.83 44.26 -17.25
N ASP A 570 2.21 43.81 -18.33
CA ASP A 570 2.86 43.58 -19.65
C ASP A 570 4.06 42.59 -19.67
N HIS A 571 4.19 41.70 -18.64
CA HIS A 571 5.27 40.72 -18.52
C HIS A 571 4.77 39.30 -18.69
N MET A 572 4.07 39.01 -19.80
CA MET A 572 3.48 37.68 -20.04
C MET A 572 4.53 36.58 -20.36
N GLU A 573 5.74 36.93 -20.69
CA GLU A 573 6.90 36.04 -20.87
C GLU A 573 7.24 35.27 -19.56
N LEU A 574 6.78 35.76 -18.41
CA LEU A 574 6.94 35.11 -17.10
C LEU A 574 5.91 34.00 -16.83
N PHE A 575 4.94 33.84 -17.73
CA PHE A 575 3.81 32.93 -17.56
C PHE A 575 3.71 31.92 -18.70
N LEU A 576 3.02 30.80 -18.42
CA LEU A 576 2.52 29.84 -19.40
C LEU A 576 1.01 29.99 -19.50
N THR A 577 0.46 29.90 -20.71
CA THR A 577 -0.99 29.79 -20.88
C THR A 577 -1.48 28.43 -20.43
N ASP A 578 -2.63 28.38 -19.75
CA ASP A 578 -3.27 27.13 -19.33
C ASP A 578 -3.57 26.24 -20.55
N HIS A 579 -3.31 24.94 -20.44
CA HIS A 579 -3.47 23.98 -21.55
C HIS A 579 -4.93 23.78 -22.01
N LYS A 580 -5.91 24.16 -21.16
CA LYS A 580 -7.35 24.00 -21.43
C LYS A 580 -8.10 25.32 -21.59
N ARG A 581 -7.48 26.42 -21.17
CA ARG A 581 -8.13 27.75 -21.08
C ARG A 581 -7.19 28.86 -21.48
N ASP A 582 -7.39 29.42 -22.67
CA ASP A 582 -6.57 30.51 -23.24
C ASP A 582 -6.64 31.81 -22.42
N ASP A 583 -7.62 31.97 -21.54
CA ASP A 583 -7.83 33.12 -20.65
C ASP A 583 -7.23 32.95 -19.24
N ARG A 584 -6.43 31.89 -19.00
CA ARG A 584 -5.77 31.60 -17.72
C ARG A 584 -4.28 31.38 -17.91
N PHE A 585 -3.52 31.79 -16.90
CA PHE A 585 -2.06 31.82 -16.94
C PHE A 585 -1.46 31.24 -15.67
N HIS A 586 -0.32 30.57 -15.79
CA HIS A 586 0.45 29.98 -14.71
C HIS A 586 1.87 30.58 -14.69
N PRO A 587 2.41 31.01 -13.54
CA PRO A 587 3.79 31.44 -13.44
C PRO A 587 4.74 30.33 -13.92
N ARG A 588 5.73 30.67 -14.73
CA ARG A 588 6.76 29.68 -15.12
C ARG A 588 7.61 29.32 -13.90
N ILE A 589 7.78 28.03 -13.66
CA ILE A 589 8.66 27.54 -12.58
C ILE A 589 10.10 27.97 -12.88
N ALA A 590 10.85 28.35 -11.84
CA ALA A 590 12.24 28.74 -11.92
C ALA A 590 12.54 29.93 -12.89
N VAL A 591 11.53 30.70 -13.28
CA VAL A 591 11.68 31.84 -14.19
C VAL A 591 12.63 32.91 -13.62
N GLN A 592 12.81 33.00 -12.31
CA GLN A 592 13.73 33.88 -11.60
C GLN A 592 15.19 33.74 -12.06
N PHE A 593 15.54 32.58 -12.63
CA PHE A 593 16.89 32.33 -13.16
C PHE A 593 17.06 32.72 -14.63
N THR A 594 15.97 33.09 -15.32
CA THR A 594 15.99 33.51 -16.75
C THR A 594 16.40 34.97 -16.92
N ASP A 595 16.84 35.27 -18.11
CA ASP A 595 17.20 36.66 -18.46
C ASP A 595 15.97 37.57 -18.50
N ASP A 596 14.80 37.04 -18.90
CA ASP A 596 13.53 37.80 -18.87
C ASP A 596 13.26 38.36 -17.48
N TYR A 597 13.40 37.56 -16.43
CA TYR A 597 13.20 38.01 -15.05
C TYR A 597 14.32 38.94 -14.57
N LYS A 598 15.59 38.62 -14.89
CA LYS A 598 16.74 39.44 -14.44
C LYS A 598 16.71 40.89 -14.93
N GLN A 599 16.13 41.14 -16.12
CA GLN A 599 16.00 42.45 -16.72
C GLN A 599 14.88 43.31 -16.11
N LEU A 600 13.98 42.75 -15.30
CA LEU A 600 12.92 43.50 -14.64
C LEU A 600 13.49 44.49 -13.60
N ASP A 601 12.78 45.59 -13.37
CA ASP A 601 13.03 46.47 -12.23
C ASP A 601 12.67 45.79 -10.91
N ASP A 602 13.19 46.28 -9.79
CA ASP A 602 13.05 45.70 -8.46
C ASP A 602 11.59 45.67 -7.98
N GLN A 603 10.77 46.69 -8.36
CA GLN A 603 9.35 46.72 -7.99
C GLN A 603 8.56 45.62 -8.67
N THR A 604 8.80 45.38 -9.96
CA THR A 604 8.18 44.33 -10.74
C THR A 604 8.65 42.97 -10.26
N LYS A 605 9.94 42.78 -9.90
CA LYS A 605 10.44 41.54 -9.28
C LYS A 605 9.73 41.24 -7.98
N ASP A 606 9.59 42.22 -7.09
CA ASP A 606 8.90 42.04 -5.82
C ASP A 606 7.41 41.69 -6.01
N ALA A 607 6.75 42.36 -6.96
CA ALA A 607 5.37 42.09 -7.33
C ALA A 607 5.21 40.65 -7.85
N PHE A 608 6.05 40.23 -8.78
CA PHE A 608 6.05 38.88 -9.34
C PHE A 608 6.38 37.81 -8.27
N ASN A 609 7.34 38.04 -7.39
CA ASN A 609 7.71 37.11 -6.34
C ASN A 609 6.55 36.92 -5.34
N ARG A 610 5.79 37.97 -4.99
CA ARG A 610 4.58 37.83 -4.18
C ARG A 610 3.53 36.97 -4.88
N LEU A 611 3.25 37.21 -6.17
CA LEU A 611 2.34 36.42 -7.00
C LEU A 611 2.81 34.96 -7.09
N TYR A 612 4.10 34.74 -7.38
CA TYR A 612 4.72 33.43 -7.51
C TYR A 612 4.55 32.60 -6.21
N ASN A 613 4.88 33.22 -5.07
CA ASN A 613 4.76 32.57 -3.77
C ASN A 613 3.30 32.28 -3.40
N ASP A 614 2.39 33.21 -3.69
CA ASP A 614 0.96 32.97 -3.47
C ASP A 614 0.47 31.81 -4.33
N TYR A 615 0.80 31.80 -5.63
CA TYR A 615 0.37 30.78 -6.57
C TYR A 615 0.84 29.37 -6.18
N PHE A 616 2.15 29.19 -5.92
CA PHE A 616 2.73 27.88 -5.69
C PHE A 616 2.50 27.33 -4.26
N TYR A 617 2.33 28.21 -3.26
CA TYR A 617 2.34 27.78 -1.85
C TYR A 617 1.04 28.07 -1.08
N ARG A 618 0.08 28.84 -1.62
CA ARG A 618 -1.15 29.19 -0.89
C ARG A 618 -2.42 29.04 -1.71
N ARG A 619 -2.51 29.69 -2.87
CA ARG A 619 -3.71 29.83 -3.69
C ARG A 619 -4.44 28.52 -3.93
N ASN A 620 -3.70 27.47 -4.19
CA ASN A 620 -4.23 26.18 -4.62
C ASN A 620 -4.52 25.20 -3.46
N ASN A 621 -4.12 25.48 -2.22
CA ASN A 621 -4.19 24.50 -1.13
C ASN A 621 -5.60 23.93 -0.91
N GLN A 622 -6.62 24.78 -0.76
CA GLN A 622 -8.00 24.31 -0.56
C GLN A 622 -8.55 23.57 -1.79
N PHE A 623 -8.21 24.03 -2.97
CA PHE A 623 -8.62 23.39 -4.22
C PHE A 623 -7.97 22.01 -4.36
N TRP A 624 -6.68 21.88 -4.14
CA TRP A 624 -5.98 20.59 -4.19
C TRP A 624 -6.40 19.61 -3.09
N TYR A 625 -6.72 20.13 -1.89
CA TYR A 625 -7.36 19.30 -0.86
C TYR A 625 -8.66 18.66 -1.39
N GLN A 626 -9.54 19.46 -1.98
CA GLN A 626 -10.80 18.96 -2.53
C GLN A 626 -10.58 17.96 -3.67
N GLU A 627 -9.60 18.23 -4.54
CA GLU A 627 -9.26 17.31 -5.63
C GLU A 627 -8.74 15.96 -5.13
N ALA A 628 -7.91 15.95 -4.12
CA ALA A 628 -7.42 14.72 -3.49
C ALA A 628 -8.57 13.96 -2.80
N MET A 629 -9.43 14.65 -2.06
CA MET A 629 -10.54 14.04 -1.32
C MET A 629 -11.65 13.48 -2.22
N LYS A 630 -11.73 13.87 -3.49
CA LYS A 630 -12.59 13.19 -4.48
C LYS A 630 -12.09 11.78 -4.84
N LYS A 631 -10.78 11.53 -4.73
CA LYS A 631 -10.07 10.35 -5.28
C LYS A 631 -9.59 9.42 -4.18
N LEU A 632 -8.70 9.90 -3.31
CA LEU A 632 -7.95 9.09 -2.35
C LEU A 632 -8.81 8.27 -1.37
N PRO A 633 -9.94 8.76 -0.83
CA PRO A 633 -10.78 7.92 0.04
C PRO A 633 -11.29 6.66 -0.63
N ARG A 634 -11.61 6.72 -1.93
CA ARG A 634 -12.08 5.56 -2.71
C ARG A 634 -10.95 4.56 -2.98
N LEU A 635 -9.74 5.08 -3.16
CA LEU A 635 -8.56 4.26 -3.44
C LEU A 635 -8.08 3.56 -2.16
N THR A 636 -7.88 4.30 -1.09
CA THR A 636 -7.44 3.75 0.20
C THR A 636 -8.45 2.80 0.81
N GLY A 637 -9.75 3.03 0.57
CA GLY A 637 -10.84 2.15 0.97
C GLY A 637 -11.09 0.95 0.03
N ALA A 638 -10.36 0.83 -1.09
CA ALA A 638 -10.59 -0.26 -2.04
C ALA A 638 -10.11 -1.63 -1.54
N THR A 639 -9.16 -1.65 -0.61
CA THR A 639 -8.54 -2.85 -0.01
C THR A 639 -8.17 -2.60 1.43
N ARG A 640 -7.79 -3.68 2.14
CA ARG A 640 -7.28 -3.61 3.52
C ARG A 640 -5.74 -3.48 3.59
N MET A 641 -5.05 -3.28 2.47
CA MET A 641 -3.60 -3.06 2.48
C MET A 641 -3.23 -1.79 3.25
N LEU A 642 -2.15 -1.83 4.04
CA LEU A 642 -1.60 -0.64 4.70
C LEU A 642 -1.06 0.34 3.67
N CYS A 643 -1.61 1.55 3.64
CA CYS A 643 -1.23 2.60 2.69
C CYS A 643 -0.07 3.43 3.23
N CYS A 644 1.03 3.48 2.48
CA CYS A 644 2.18 4.36 2.70
C CYS A 644 2.37 5.22 1.45
N ALA A 645 2.58 6.52 1.63
CA ALA A 645 2.77 7.43 0.50
C ALA A 645 4.24 7.77 0.28
N GLU A 646 4.60 8.01 -0.96
CA GLU A 646 5.78 8.80 -1.30
C GLU A 646 5.31 10.26 -1.50
N ASP A 647 5.65 11.12 -0.55
CA ASP A 647 5.24 12.51 -0.45
C ASP A 647 6.44 13.45 -0.41
N LEU A 648 7.37 13.25 -1.34
CA LEU A 648 8.60 14.04 -1.50
C LEU A 648 8.47 15.13 -2.57
N GLY A 649 9.40 16.07 -2.57
CA GLY A 649 9.50 17.17 -3.54
C GLY A 649 8.78 18.44 -3.06
N MET A 650 8.11 19.16 -3.95
CA MET A 650 7.35 20.37 -3.64
C MET A 650 6.01 20.00 -3.01
N VAL A 651 5.97 19.86 -1.68
CA VAL A 651 4.80 19.40 -0.93
C VAL A 651 3.93 20.59 -0.48
N PRO A 652 2.70 20.77 -1.00
CA PRO A 652 1.80 21.79 -0.52
C PRO A 652 1.21 21.45 0.86
N ASP A 653 0.82 22.46 1.63
CA ASP A 653 0.30 22.31 3.00
C ASP A 653 -0.93 21.40 3.12
N CYS A 654 -1.71 21.28 2.05
CA CYS A 654 -2.90 20.43 2.05
C CYS A 654 -2.57 18.92 2.07
N VAL A 655 -1.36 18.51 1.71
CA VAL A 655 -0.97 17.10 1.67
C VAL A 655 -0.97 16.48 3.07
N PRO A 656 -0.30 17.05 4.08
CA PRO A 656 -0.40 16.55 5.46
C PRO A 656 -1.84 16.48 5.99
N TRP A 657 -2.72 17.42 5.59
CA TRP A 657 -4.14 17.41 6.02
C TRP A 657 -4.85 16.14 5.53
N VAL A 658 -4.76 15.87 4.22
CA VAL A 658 -5.37 14.67 3.61
C VAL A 658 -4.75 13.38 4.15
N MET A 659 -3.41 13.34 4.24
CA MET A 659 -2.69 12.17 4.75
C MET A 659 -3.12 11.84 6.19
N ASN A 660 -3.27 12.86 7.02
CA ASN A 660 -3.71 12.71 8.40
C ASN A 660 -5.18 12.27 8.48
N GLU A 661 -6.07 12.86 7.68
CA GLU A 661 -7.49 12.51 7.63
C GLU A 661 -7.71 11.06 7.16
N LEU A 662 -6.95 10.60 6.17
CA LEU A 662 -7.05 9.25 5.62
C LEU A 662 -6.12 8.23 6.30
N ARG A 663 -5.40 8.62 7.35
CA ARG A 663 -4.47 7.76 8.11
C ARG A 663 -3.37 7.12 7.24
N ILE A 664 -2.96 7.81 6.18
CA ILE A 664 -1.89 7.36 5.27
C ILE A 664 -0.53 7.62 5.94
N LEU A 665 0.38 6.66 5.88
CA LEU A 665 1.73 6.82 6.41
C LEU A 665 2.57 7.70 5.47
N SER A 666 3.19 8.75 6.01
CA SER A 666 4.12 9.62 5.29
C SER A 666 5.50 9.01 5.15
N LEU A 667 6.33 9.52 4.26
CA LEU A 667 7.74 9.13 4.13
C LEU A 667 8.64 10.20 4.78
N GLU A 668 9.50 9.78 5.72
CA GLU A 668 10.40 10.67 6.47
C GLU A 668 11.87 10.30 6.22
N ILE A 669 12.61 11.23 5.63
CA ILE A 669 14.02 11.08 5.29
C ILE A 669 14.81 12.19 5.97
N GLN A 670 15.75 11.84 6.87
CA GLN A 670 16.52 12.81 7.64
C GLN A 670 17.38 13.75 6.78
N SER A 671 17.98 13.22 5.73
CA SER A 671 18.83 13.96 4.81
C SER A 671 18.06 14.80 3.79
N MET A 672 16.74 14.62 3.70
CA MET A 672 15.85 15.31 2.77
C MET A 672 14.54 15.68 3.46
N PRO A 673 14.58 16.63 4.41
CA PRO A 673 13.37 17.08 5.10
C PRO A 673 12.40 17.78 4.14
N LYS A 674 11.10 17.70 4.44
CA LYS A 674 10.03 18.32 3.63
C LYS A 674 10.02 19.85 3.72
N ASP A 675 10.52 20.41 4.83
CA ASP A 675 10.72 21.85 5.00
C ASP A 675 12.08 22.26 4.39
N PRO A 676 12.09 23.03 3.30
CA PRO A 676 13.33 23.43 2.63
C PRO A 676 14.23 24.37 3.49
N ALA A 677 13.68 24.96 4.55
CA ALA A 677 14.45 25.77 5.50
C ALA A 677 15.26 24.92 6.50
N VAL A 678 14.97 23.62 6.58
CA VAL A 678 15.63 22.67 7.49
C VAL A 678 16.67 21.87 6.70
N ARG A 679 17.94 21.94 7.10
CA ARG A 679 19.03 21.20 6.44
C ARG A 679 18.96 19.69 6.68
N PHE A 680 18.65 19.26 7.92
CA PHE A 680 18.49 17.87 8.33
C PHE A 680 17.29 17.71 9.24
N GLY A 681 16.48 16.71 8.99
CA GLY A 681 15.32 16.38 9.82
C GLY A 681 15.72 15.84 11.19
N HIS A 682 14.89 16.08 12.22
CA HIS A 682 15.06 15.49 13.53
C HIS A 682 14.23 14.21 13.64
N LEU A 683 14.88 13.06 13.71
CA LEU A 683 14.24 11.75 13.77
C LEU A 683 13.21 11.61 14.90
N SER A 684 13.47 12.27 16.07
CA SER A 684 12.56 12.28 17.21
C SER A 684 11.24 13.03 16.95
N ARG A 685 11.15 13.82 15.88
CA ARG A 685 9.95 14.58 15.48
C ARG A 685 9.12 13.87 14.41
N ASN A 686 9.58 12.72 13.91
CA ASN A 686 8.82 11.96 12.94
C ASN A 686 7.45 11.62 13.53
N PRO A 687 6.35 11.77 12.76
CA PRO A 687 5.05 11.31 13.22
C PRO A 687 5.02 9.79 13.34
N TYR A 688 4.20 9.25 14.25
CA TYR A 688 4.08 7.79 14.36
C TYR A 688 3.58 7.17 13.04
N ARG A 689 2.57 7.77 12.41
CA ARG A 689 2.07 7.31 11.10
C ARG A 689 3.03 7.70 9.98
N SER A 690 4.22 7.12 9.99
CA SER A 690 5.24 7.35 8.97
C SER A 690 6.12 6.13 8.72
N VAL A 691 6.79 6.17 7.60
CA VAL A 691 7.90 5.32 7.21
C VAL A 691 9.17 6.14 7.31
N CYS A 692 10.07 5.76 8.21
CA CYS A 692 11.41 6.34 8.31
C CYS A 692 12.39 5.54 7.45
N THR A 693 13.22 6.21 6.68
CA THR A 693 14.32 5.58 5.92
C THR A 693 15.56 6.47 5.91
N ILE A 694 16.72 5.87 5.64
CA ILE A 694 17.97 6.60 5.40
C ILE A 694 18.03 7.06 3.95
N SER A 695 17.75 6.15 3.01
CA SER A 695 17.78 6.40 1.58
C SER A 695 16.65 5.65 0.86
N THR A 696 16.32 6.09 -0.33
CA THR A 696 15.43 5.39 -1.26
C THR A 696 16.21 4.88 -2.46
N HIS A 697 15.57 4.09 -3.30
CA HIS A 697 16.18 3.63 -4.57
C HIS A 697 16.55 4.78 -5.53
N ASP A 698 15.97 5.97 -5.36
CA ASP A 698 16.24 7.18 -6.15
C ASP A 698 17.37 8.05 -5.58
N MET A 699 17.92 7.67 -4.44
CA MET A 699 18.93 8.45 -3.72
C MET A 699 20.25 7.70 -3.64
N ALA A 700 21.31 8.43 -3.27
CA ALA A 700 22.56 7.83 -2.82
C ALA A 700 22.32 6.97 -1.58
N THR A 701 22.99 5.80 -1.49
CA THR A 701 23.03 5.01 -0.25
C THR A 701 23.72 5.80 0.87
N LEU A 702 23.59 5.37 2.12
CA LEU A 702 24.24 6.03 3.25
C LEU A 702 25.74 6.29 3.01
N ARG A 703 26.44 5.29 2.48
CA ARG A 703 27.88 5.37 2.22
C ARG A 703 28.22 6.36 1.11
N GLN A 704 27.46 6.34 0.00
CA GLN A 704 27.63 7.31 -1.08
C GLN A 704 27.32 8.73 -0.60
N TRP A 705 26.18 8.92 0.06
CA TRP A 705 25.75 10.22 0.59
C TRP A 705 26.79 10.81 1.55
N TRP A 706 27.43 9.96 2.35
CA TRP A 706 28.47 10.36 3.30
C TRP A 706 29.70 10.94 2.60
N ASP A 707 30.13 10.32 1.52
CA ASP A 707 31.38 10.65 0.85
C ASP A 707 31.22 11.61 -0.35
N GLU A 708 29.97 11.89 -0.81
CA GLU A 708 29.70 12.80 -1.92
C GLU A 708 30.00 14.29 -1.58
N ASP A 709 29.83 14.70 -0.34
CA ASP A 709 29.94 16.09 0.11
C ASP A 709 30.46 16.17 1.54
N GLU A 710 31.76 16.40 1.67
CA GLU A 710 32.45 16.42 2.97
C GLU A 710 31.98 17.58 3.87
N GLU A 711 31.61 18.74 3.32
CA GLU A 711 31.07 19.86 4.10
C GLU A 711 29.72 19.51 4.72
N ARG A 712 28.84 18.93 3.91
CA ARG A 712 27.54 18.47 4.37
C ARG A 712 27.66 17.42 5.46
N THR A 713 28.50 16.41 5.28
CA THR A 713 28.70 15.34 6.24
C THR A 713 29.42 15.81 7.50
N GLN A 714 30.34 16.75 7.42
CA GLN A 714 30.95 17.39 8.61
C GLN A 714 29.86 18.13 9.42
N ALA A 715 28.98 18.87 8.76
CA ALA A 715 27.87 19.54 9.45
C ALA A 715 26.92 18.53 10.12
N TYR A 716 26.57 17.44 9.42
CA TYR A 716 25.74 16.35 9.96
C TYR A 716 26.40 15.67 11.15
N TYR A 717 27.71 15.37 11.07
CA TYR A 717 28.52 14.79 12.14
C TYR A 717 28.49 15.63 13.42
N ASN A 718 28.62 16.95 13.28
CA ASN A 718 28.61 17.86 14.40
C ASN A 718 27.20 18.11 14.97
N THR A 719 26.19 18.34 14.11
CA THR A 719 24.86 18.83 14.54
C THR A 719 23.88 17.73 14.83
N MET A 720 23.90 16.63 14.07
CA MET A 720 22.95 15.54 14.19
C MET A 720 23.49 14.36 15.00
N LEU A 721 24.81 14.06 14.87
CA LEU A 721 25.45 13.01 15.64
C LEU A 721 26.07 13.53 16.95
N TYR A 722 26.10 14.86 17.14
CA TYR A 722 26.65 15.55 18.31
C TYR A 722 28.12 15.16 18.60
N ARG A 723 28.93 15.03 17.55
CA ARG A 723 30.31 14.62 17.60
C ARG A 723 31.23 15.79 17.30
N THR A 724 32.44 15.74 17.86
CA THR A 724 33.50 16.78 17.68
C THR A 724 34.64 16.19 16.86
N GLY A 725 35.45 17.05 16.25
CA GLY A 725 36.57 16.67 15.41
C GLY A 725 36.16 16.51 13.94
N THR A 726 37.03 15.93 13.14
CA THR A 726 36.82 15.73 11.72
C THR A 726 35.99 14.47 11.48
N ALA A 727 34.95 14.56 10.63
CA ALA A 727 34.17 13.41 10.19
C ALA A 727 35.07 12.41 9.45
N PRO A 728 35.06 11.13 9.80
CA PRO A 728 35.90 10.13 9.12
C PRO A 728 35.40 9.84 7.72
N HIS A 729 36.31 9.70 6.76
CA HIS A 729 36.07 9.26 5.39
C HIS A 729 37.07 8.17 5.00
N PRO A 730 36.61 7.11 4.31
CA PRO A 730 35.22 6.75 4.03
C PRO A 730 34.42 6.42 5.32
N LEU A 731 33.07 6.32 5.20
CA LEU A 731 32.20 6.01 6.34
C LEU A 731 32.59 4.70 7.01
N PRO A 732 33.04 4.69 8.30
CA PRO A 732 33.37 3.46 9.00
C PRO A 732 32.11 2.74 9.50
N GLY A 733 32.18 1.40 9.63
CA GLY A 733 31.02 0.57 10.02
C GLY A 733 30.42 0.94 11.37
N TRP A 734 31.24 1.29 12.37
CA TRP A 734 30.75 1.72 13.69
C TRP A 734 29.89 3.00 13.63
N LEU A 735 30.23 3.93 12.73
CA LEU A 735 29.49 5.18 12.55
C LEU A 735 28.21 4.96 11.75
N ALA A 736 28.26 4.09 10.74
CA ALA A 736 27.08 3.62 10.03
C ALA A 736 26.08 2.96 11.00
N LYS A 737 26.58 2.14 11.94
CA LYS A 737 25.77 1.51 13.00
C LYS A 737 25.10 2.55 13.90
N ASP A 738 25.80 3.62 14.30
CA ASP A 738 25.20 4.71 15.08
C ASP A 738 24.05 5.38 14.32
N ILE A 739 24.24 5.65 13.02
CA ILE A 739 23.21 6.25 12.18
C ILE A 739 21.99 5.33 12.02
N VAL A 740 22.22 4.06 11.73
CA VAL A 740 21.16 3.03 11.64
C VAL A 740 20.38 2.92 12.94
N SER A 741 21.08 2.84 14.09
CA SER A 741 20.45 2.76 15.42
C SER A 741 19.55 3.97 15.69
N ARG A 742 19.98 5.18 15.33
CA ARG A 742 19.19 6.41 15.50
C ARG A 742 17.89 6.39 14.65
N HIS A 743 17.95 5.89 13.43
CA HIS A 743 16.76 5.72 12.60
C HIS A 743 15.79 4.69 13.17
N LEU A 744 16.31 3.56 13.66
CA LEU A 744 15.50 2.54 14.33
C LEU A 744 14.80 3.07 15.58
N THR A 745 15.44 3.94 16.36
CA THR A 745 14.84 4.52 17.58
C THR A 745 13.81 5.62 17.31
N SER A 746 13.62 6.04 16.06
CA SER A 746 12.60 7.03 15.69
C SER A 746 11.18 6.60 16.13
N PRO A 747 10.25 7.55 16.36
CA PRO A 747 8.87 7.22 16.70
C PRO A 747 8.06 6.65 15.53
N SER A 748 8.56 6.69 14.29
CA SER A 748 7.88 6.18 13.09
C SER A 748 7.40 4.74 13.26
N MET A 749 6.20 4.43 12.77
CA MET A 749 5.63 3.07 12.80
C MET A 749 6.54 2.07 12.08
N LEU A 750 7.04 2.44 10.90
CA LEU A 750 7.94 1.61 10.11
C LEU A 750 9.31 2.28 9.98
N CYS A 751 10.39 1.49 10.12
CA CYS A 751 11.74 1.89 9.75
C CYS A 751 12.23 0.91 8.69
N LEU A 752 12.29 1.37 7.43
CA LEU A 752 12.61 0.55 6.27
C LEU A 752 13.93 1.04 5.68
N LEU A 753 14.95 0.20 5.72
CA LEU A 753 16.27 0.53 5.20
C LEU A 753 16.57 -0.30 3.95
N SER A 754 17.31 0.29 3.01
CA SER A 754 17.82 -0.50 1.89
C SER A 754 18.73 -1.62 2.38
N LEU A 755 18.85 -2.72 1.64
CA LEU A 755 19.81 -3.78 1.97
C LEU A 755 21.23 -3.20 2.07
N GLN A 756 21.59 -2.25 1.20
CA GLN A 756 22.87 -1.58 1.18
C GLN A 756 23.13 -0.80 2.48
N ASP A 757 22.11 -0.10 2.99
CA ASP A 757 22.22 0.65 4.25
C ASP A 757 22.34 -0.29 5.46
N TRP A 758 21.65 -1.43 5.47
CA TRP A 758 21.89 -2.48 6.45
C TRP A 758 23.31 -3.02 6.42
N LEU A 759 23.82 -3.35 5.22
CA LEU A 759 25.17 -3.88 5.03
C LEU A 759 26.26 -2.85 5.36
N SER A 760 25.96 -1.57 5.35
CA SER A 760 26.92 -0.49 5.64
C SER A 760 27.58 -0.60 7.02
N ILE A 761 26.89 -1.26 7.98
CA ILE A 761 27.41 -1.46 9.34
C ILE A 761 28.55 -2.50 9.41
N SER A 762 28.63 -3.41 8.43
CA SER A 762 29.62 -4.49 8.39
C SER A 762 30.67 -4.25 7.32
N GLU A 763 31.88 -3.89 7.73
CA GLU A 763 32.98 -3.68 6.79
C GLU A 763 33.38 -4.95 6.02
N LYS A 764 33.03 -6.11 6.56
CA LYS A 764 33.28 -7.42 5.94
C LYS A 764 32.27 -7.77 4.84
N LEU A 765 31.00 -7.41 5.05
CA LEU A 765 29.88 -7.84 4.19
C LEU A 765 29.46 -6.78 3.18
N ARG A 766 29.73 -5.48 3.43
CA ARG A 766 29.36 -4.42 2.50
C ARG A 766 30.16 -4.49 1.20
N LEU A 767 29.59 -4.01 0.12
CA LEU A 767 30.28 -3.98 -1.17
C LEU A 767 31.54 -3.10 -1.10
N PRO A 768 32.71 -3.56 -1.62
CA PRO A 768 33.95 -2.78 -1.57
C PRO A 768 33.80 -1.40 -2.22
N ASP A 769 33.26 -1.34 -3.43
CA ASP A 769 32.95 -0.09 -4.15
C ASP A 769 31.53 0.38 -3.83
N GLN A 770 31.43 1.44 -3.04
CA GLN A 770 30.13 2.03 -2.68
C GLN A 770 29.36 2.62 -3.87
N ASN A 771 30.05 2.98 -4.98
CA ASN A 771 29.39 3.53 -6.15
C ASN A 771 28.59 2.45 -6.92
N ALA A 772 28.95 1.19 -6.75
CA ALA A 772 28.20 0.07 -7.32
C ALA A 772 26.92 -0.27 -6.53
N GLU A 773 26.65 0.39 -5.38
CA GLU A 773 25.44 0.20 -4.59
C GLU A 773 24.23 0.93 -5.17
N ARG A 774 24.41 1.85 -6.11
CA ARG A 774 23.36 2.70 -6.66
C ARG A 774 22.33 1.92 -7.45
N ILE A 775 21.04 2.11 -7.16
CA ILE A 775 19.94 1.48 -7.90
C ILE A 775 19.47 2.37 -9.04
N ASN A 776 19.11 3.62 -8.76
CA ASN A 776 18.63 4.58 -9.76
C ASN A 776 19.34 5.94 -9.64
N ILE A 777 19.41 6.65 -10.77
CA ILE A 777 19.87 8.04 -10.87
C ILE A 777 18.78 8.81 -11.62
N PRO A 778 17.81 9.44 -10.94
CA PRO A 778 16.64 10.07 -11.55
C PRO A 778 16.99 11.17 -12.61
N ALA A 779 18.11 11.84 -12.43
CA ALA A 779 18.63 12.81 -13.40
C ALA A 779 19.07 12.18 -14.73
N ASN A 780 19.25 10.85 -14.78
CA ASN A 780 19.60 10.13 -15.99
C ASN A 780 18.36 9.43 -16.59
N PRO A 781 17.70 9.98 -17.62
CA PRO A 781 16.47 9.40 -18.18
C PRO A 781 16.70 8.06 -18.91
N ARG A 782 17.94 7.68 -19.13
CA ARG A 782 18.34 6.41 -19.74
C ARG A 782 19.15 5.56 -18.76
N HIS A 783 18.74 5.56 -17.49
CA HIS A 783 19.39 4.71 -16.48
C HIS A 783 19.09 3.24 -16.73
N TYR A 784 20.16 2.42 -16.66
CA TYR A 784 20.02 0.96 -16.75
C TYR A 784 19.83 0.37 -15.34
N TRP A 785 18.66 -0.16 -15.03
CA TRP A 785 18.30 -0.73 -13.73
C TRP A 785 18.86 -2.16 -13.62
N ARG A 786 20.14 -2.26 -13.27
CA ARG A 786 20.87 -3.53 -13.27
C ARG A 786 21.60 -3.86 -11.97
N TYR A 787 21.29 -3.07 -10.89
CA TYR A 787 21.89 -3.36 -9.59
C TYR A 787 21.52 -4.77 -9.15
N ARG A 788 22.51 -5.51 -8.66
CA ARG A 788 22.35 -6.85 -8.13
C ARG A 788 23.13 -6.98 -6.85
N MET A 789 22.53 -7.54 -5.78
CA MET A 789 23.26 -7.81 -4.53
C MET A 789 24.47 -8.72 -4.81
N HIS A 790 25.58 -8.42 -4.18
CA HIS A 790 26.84 -9.15 -4.41
C HIS A 790 26.93 -10.44 -3.58
N LEU A 791 26.25 -10.48 -2.41
CA LEU A 791 26.09 -11.67 -1.59
C LEU A 791 24.91 -12.50 -2.09
N THR A 792 24.97 -13.82 -1.92
CA THR A 792 23.77 -14.64 -2.07
C THR A 792 22.92 -14.57 -0.80
N ILE A 793 21.64 -14.89 -0.92
CA ILE A 793 20.74 -14.92 0.24
C ILE A 793 21.19 -16.00 1.23
N GLU A 794 21.74 -17.12 0.72
CA GLU A 794 22.33 -18.16 1.56
C GLU A 794 23.51 -17.64 2.40
N GLN A 795 24.37 -16.80 1.82
CA GLN A 795 25.46 -16.14 2.54
C GLN A 795 24.94 -15.19 3.62
N LEU A 796 23.86 -14.43 3.34
CA LEU A 796 23.18 -13.60 4.35
C LEU A 796 22.59 -14.45 5.48
N LEU A 797 21.93 -15.55 5.14
CA LEU A 797 21.35 -16.45 6.14
C LEU A 797 22.42 -17.08 7.05
N GLN A 798 23.63 -17.28 6.52
CA GLN A 798 24.78 -17.87 7.25
C GLN A 798 25.64 -16.82 7.97
N ALA A 799 25.38 -15.53 7.80
CA ALA A 799 26.15 -14.45 8.44
C ALA A 799 25.71 -14.24 9.90
N ASP A 800 25.90 -15.25 10.76
CA ASP A 800 25.31 -15.29 12.10
C ASP A 800 25.68 -14.10 12.98
N ASP A 801 26.93 -13.63 12.97
CA ASP A 801 27.36 -12.47 13.75
C ASP A 801 26.63 -11.19 13.31
N PHE A 802 26.48 -10.99 12.00
CA PHE A 802 25.75 -9.86 11.43
C PHE A 802 24.26 -9.96 11.72
N ASN A 803 23.67 -11.14 11.57
CA ASN A 803 22.26 -11.36 11.85
C ASN A 803 21.93 -11.13 13.34
N ALA A 804 22.78 -11.56 14.25
CA ALA A 804 22.65 -11.28 15.69
C ALA A 804 22.73 -9.77 15.98
N GLU A 805 23.66 -9.07 15.33
CA GLU A 805 23.81 -7.62 15.47
C GLU A 805 22.54 -6.87 15.01
N LEU A 806 21.90 -7.29 13.92
CA LEU A 806 20.61 -6.73 13.46
C LEU A 806 19.49 -7.01 14.47
N GLN A 807 19.40 -8.24 14.98
CA GLN A 807 18.43 -8.59 16.02
C GLN A 807 18.56 -7.70 17.25
N ASP A 808 19.78 -7.49 17.73
CA ASP A 808 20.06 -6.62 18.91
C ASP A 808 19.65 -5.17 18.64
N LEU A 809 19.97 -4.62 17.48
CA LEU A 809 19.58 -3.26 17.08
C LEU A 809 18.05 -3.10 17.01
N ILE A 810 17.35 -4.08 16.41
CA ILE A 810 15.90 -4.06 16.26
C ILE A 810 15.23 -4.21 17.64
N ALA A 811 15.67 -5.15 18.46
CA ALA A 811 15.11 -5.39 19.79
C ALA A 811 15.30 -4.17 20.71
N SER A 812 16.51 -3.60 20.74
CA SER A 812 16.83 -2.41 21.57
C SER A 812 16.05 -1.16 21.16
N SER A 813 15.59 -1.09 19.91
CA SER A 813 14.74 0.00 19.40
C SER A 813 13.24 -0.16 19.69
N GLY A 814 12.82 -1.29 20.28
CA GLY A 814 11.42 -1.62 20.54
C GLY A 814 10.62 -1.96 19.28
N ARG A 815 11.30 -2.53 18.24
CA ARG A 815 10.67 -2.91 16.95
C ARG A 815 10.56 -4.44 16.73
N LYS A 816 10.82 -5.20 17.79
CA LYS A 816 10.68 -6.66 17.78
C LYS A 816 9.24 -7.12 17.91
#